data_ef38bcf3554d51a098b773d7102ce304
#
_entry.id   ef38bcf3554d51a098b773d7102ce304
#
_cell.length_a   1.000
_cell.length_b   1.000
_cell.length_c   1.000
_cell.angle_alpha   90.00
_cell.angle_beta   90.00
_cell.angle_gamma   90.00
#
_symmetry.space_group_name_H-M   'P 1'
#
loop_
_entity.id
_entity.type
_entity.pdbx_description
1 polymer ?
#
loop_
_entity_poly.entity_id
_entity_poly.type
_entity_poly.pdbx_seq_one_letter_code
_entity_poly.pdbx_strand_id
1 'polypeptide(L)'
;MSAPAPSDQKNSRVPAAAESYHTQHAPFGAFASFTVGLVDAPGGFGQSLRGPARQNVYIGYQTAADSQWQLLPFLTPPKSQESAFTGDTTVVQPPRGFKALRPADYQRTLGSASDTWRADEARFGFSLLSPFGEVPDPAKMKRAASRFHLAPVITGWIEYDNRAGTAPVRLIFGVGNGDDTLRPLGDTDPSLAGFAGGGKFGYATKPGRDVTLTQGFDILNPKFFDYRRLHVIAGETALVFTVPAGRRKRFPLVLGFYTSGPVTTGLTAPYAYTRVFRDLEDVLGHGLAEFRRYEQLAARRDRELARSGLDTDQQFLIAQATHSYLGSSQLLWHKGRPLWVVNEGEYRMINTFDLTVDHLFHELVWQPWAVRDTLDLFVRRYSYRDQHGLSFTHDMGVNDFFTPAGRSSYECDGIEGCFSHMTMEQLLNWVICACTYAAHTGDRAWLRANRKILLACAESLRRRDHPEAAKRDGILKHDSSRVGAGAEITTYDSLDVSLGQARNNLYLAVKTLGAWVVLEKAFDTLALTRPAADAGATADLLAYTLTTKFESDTGFFPAVFEQGNRSRILPAVEGFVYPLFLGYRDATRRDGRFAALFAQLGRHISQALQPGVCLDARTGGWKMSSTSTNTWFSKIALAQHVVRRLFPEAMTPAARAGDQVHADWQRTPGCGKDAMCDQIRSDSGEACGSRYYPRGVTACLWLLE
;
A
#
# COMPACT_ATOMS: atom_id res chain seq x y z
N MET A 1 -28.05 0.81 57.09
CA MET A 1 -27.54 1.71 56.03
C MET A 1 -27.08 0.84 54.88
N SER A 2 -27.91 0.75 53.87
CA SER A 2 -27.66 -0.09 52.68
C SER A 2 -26.73 0.63 51.73
N ALA A 3 -25.72 -0.10 51.21
CA ALA A 3 -24.82 0.41 50.19
C ALA A 3 -25.56 0.59 48.85
N PRO A 4 -25.23 1.60 48.04
CA PRO A 4 -25.86 1.78 46.75
C PRO A 4 -25.30 0.79 45.71
N ALA A 5 -26.19 0.32 44.81
CA ALA A 5 -25.88 -0.57 43.72
C ALA A 5 -24.98 0.12 42.67
N PRO A 6 -24.14 -0.64 41.94
CA PRO A 6 -23.29 -0.05 40.92
C PRO A 6 -24.16 0.44 39.73
N SER A 7 -23.93 1.70 39.35
CA SER A 7 -24.55 2.32 38.19
C SER A 7 -24.09 1.68 36.89
N ASP A 8 -25.04 1.21 36.10
CA ASP A 8 -24.85 0.86 34.68
C ASP A 8 -24.16 2.01 33.92
N GLN A 9 -22.88 1.85 33.70
CA GLN A 9 -22.19 2.63 32.66
C GLN A 9 -22.66 2.13 31.28
N LYS A 10 -23.72 2.75 30.79
CA LYS A 10 -24.08 2.69 29.38
C LYS A 10 -22.87 3.17 28.59
N ASN A 11 -22.22 2.25 27.85
CA ASN A 11 -21.29 2.54 26.79
C ASN A 11 -21.97 3.51 25.82
N SER A 12 -21.70 4.80 25.95
CA SER A 12 -22.05 5.80 24.95
C SER A 12 -21.16 5.54 23.73
N ARG A 13 -21.65 4.74 22.78
CA ARG A 13 -21.09 4.71 21.43
C ARG A 13 -21.07 6.16 20.95
N VAL A 14 -19.88 6.70 20.73
CA VAL A 14 -19.69 7.87 19.89
C VAL A 14 -20.38 7.51 18.57
N PRO A 15 -21.27 8.34 18.00
CA PRO A 15 -21.85 8.07 16.69
C PRO A 15 -20.69 7.82 15.73
N ALA A 16 -20.73 6.71 15.00
CA ALA A 16 -19.72 6.41 13.99
C ALA A 16 -19.60 7.65 13.10
N ALA A 17 -18.43 8.29 13.11
CA ALA A 17 -18.15 9.38 12.19
C ALA A 17 -18.40 8.83 10.79
N ALA A 18 -19.15 9.57 9.98
CA ALA A 18 -19.46 9.12 8.63
C ALA A 18 -18.16 8.76 7.91
N GLU A 19 -18.07 7.55 7.36
CA GLU A 19 -16.90 7.08 6.64
C GLU A 19 -16.52 8.07 5.55
N SER A 20 -15.31 8.62 5.61
CA SER A 20 -14.83 9.64 4.68
C SER A 20 -13.34 9.43 4.44
N TYR A 21 -13.01 8.79 3.33
CA TYR A 21 -11.64 8.45 2.96
C TYR A 21 -11.48 8.34 1.44
N HIS A 22 -10.28 8.66 0.98
CA HIS A 22 -9.87 8.37 -0.39
C HIS A 22 -9.47 6.91 -0.57
N THR A 23 -9.75 6.38 -1.76
CA THR A 23 -9.13 5.16 -2.27
C THR A 23 -8.33 5.51 -3.53
N GLN A 24 -7.13 4.96 -3.63
CA GLN A 24 -6.21 5.17 -4.74
C GLN A 24 -6.40 4.08 -5.80
N HIS A 25 -7.33 4.27 -6.75
CA HIS A 25 -7.49 3.33 -7.84
C HIS A 25 -6.31 3.42 -8.80
N ALA A 26 -5.62 2.31 -9.05
CA ALA A 26 -4.41 2.30 -9.84
C ALA A 26 -4.30 1.07 -10.73
N PRO A 27 -3.79 1.21 -11.96
CA PRO A 27 -3.40 0.07 -12.78
C PRO A 27 -2.03 -0.47 -12.33
N PHE A 28 -1.80 -1.74 -12.53
CA PHE A 28 -0.55 -2.42 -12.19
C PHE A 28 0.66 -1.76 -12.87
N GLY A 29 1.65 -1.37 -12.09
CA GLY A 29 2.95 -0.89 -12.57
C GLY A 29 2.94 0.40 -13.39
N ALA A 30 1.89 1.21 -13.31
CA ALA A 30 1.80 2.46 -14.05
C ALA A 30 2.21 3.71 -13.25
N PHE A 31 2.36 3.58 -11.93
CA PHE A 31 2.65 4.69 -11.02
C PHE A 31 1.74 5.89 -11.27
N ALA A 32 0.48 5.60 -11.44
CA ALA A 32 -0.59 6.54 -11.70
C ALA A 32 -1.88 6.04 -11.06
N SER A 33 -2.78 6.94 -10.68
CA SER A 33 -4.02 6.58 -10.03
C SER A 33 -5.15 7.57 -10.33
N PHE A 34 -6.37 7.12 -10.11
CA PHE A 34 -7.54 7.96 -9.95
C PHE A 34 -8.01 7.84 -8.49
N THR A 35 -7.86 8.91 -7.75
CA THR A 35 -8.12 8.94 -6.31
C THR A 35 -9.48 9.61 -6.04
N VAL A 36 -10.35 8.98 -5.25
CA VAL A 36 -11.69 9.48 -4.96
C VAL A 36 -12.25 8.88 -3.67
N GLY A 37 -13.24 9.54 -3.07
CA GLY A 37 -14.03 8.99 -1.97
C GLY A 37 -14.06 9.81 -0.69
N LEU A 38 -13.17 10.80 -0.51
CA LEU A 38 -13.23 11.72 0.62
C LEU A 38 -14.38 12.73 0.41
N VAL A 39 -15.20 12.88 1.43
CA VAL A 39 -16.36 13.77 1.41
C VAL A 39 -15.92 15.24 1.39
N ASP A 40 -16.59 16.06 0.57
CA ASP A 40 -16.33 17.49 0.38
C ASP A 40 -14.88 17.83 -0.03
N ALA A 41 -14.22 16.89 -0.70
CA ALA A 41 -12.85 17.05 -1.14
C ALA A 41 -12.68 16.67 -2.62
N PRO A 42 -11.73 17.32 -3.33
CA PRO A 42 -11.36 16.96 -4.69
C PRO A 42 -10.62 15.64 -4.74
N GLY A 43 -10.56 15.03 -5.92
CA GLY A 43 -9.81 13.82 -6.22
C GLY A 43 -9.28 13.84 -7.64
N GLY A 44 -9.46 12.76 -8.41
CA GLY A 44 -9.17 12.71 -9.84
C GLY A 44 -7.84 12.06 -10.20
N PHE A 45 -7.32 12.43 -11.37
CA PHE A 45 -6.11 11.85 -11.94
C PHE A 45 -4.84 12.33 -11.26
N GLY A 46 -3.97 11.39 -10.88
CA GLY A 46 -2.64 11.63 -10.34
C GLY A 46 -1.59 10.76 -11.02
N GLN A 47 -0.40 11.31 -11.24
CA GLN A 47 0.74 10.60 -11.80
C GLN A 47 1.97 10.80 -10.91
N SER A 48 2.73 9.72 -10.72
CA SER A 48 4.00 9.73 -9.99
C SER A 48 3.92 10.29 -8.54
N LEU A 49 2.77 10.15 -7.88
CA LEU A 49 2.53 10.61 -6.50
C LEU A 49 3.05 12.03 -6.20
N ARG A 50 2.86 12.96 -7.13
CA ARG A 50 3.29 14.37 -6.96
C ARG A 50 2.37 15.20 -6.06
N GLY A 51 1.72 14.57 -5.12
CA GLY A 51 0.71 15.09 -4.21
C GLY A 51 -0.66 14.50 -4.46
N PRO A 52 -1.66 14.81 -3.62
CA PRO A 52 -3.03 14.37 -3.82
C PRO A 52 -3.60 14.98 -5.10
N ALA A 53 -4.44 14.23 -5.79
CA ALA A 53 -5.22 14.74 -6.92
C ALA A 53 -6.14 15.88 -6.45
N ARG A 54 -6.32 16.90 -7.30
CA ARG A 54 -7.02 18.15 -6.94
C ARG A 54 -8.15 18.52 -7.90
N GLN A 55 -8.65 17.54 -8.64
CA GLN A 55 -9.76 17.76 -9.58
C GLN A 55 -11.10 17.56 -8.87
N ASN A 56 -12.08 18.40 -9.14
CA ASN A 56 -13.45 18.08 -8.82
C ASN A 56 -13.89 16.87 -9.63
N VAL A 57 -14.56 15.91 -9.00
CA VAL A 57 -15.05 14.70 -9.66
C VAL A 57 -16.57 14.71 -9.63
N TYR A 58 -17.17 14.83 -10.80
CA TYR A 58 -18.60 14.93 -10.99
C TYR A 58 -19.18 13.55 -11.28
N ILE A 59 -19.84 12.95 -10.30
CA ILE A 59 -20.48 11.64 -10.42
C ILE A 59 -21.87 11.72 -9.84
N GLY A 60 -22.89 11.44 -10.65
CA GLY A 60 -24.26 11.48 -10.13
C GLY A 60 -25.33 11.33 -11.20
N TYR A 61 -26.52 11.78 -10.84
CA TYR A 61 -27.71 11.64 -11.69
C TYR A 61 -28.62 12.87 -11.56
N GLN A 62 -29.53 13.01 -12.54
CA GLN A 62 -30.61 13.98 -12.52
C GLN A 62 -31.87 13.33 -13.09
N THR A 63 -32.92 13.28 -12.29
CA THR A 63 -34.25 12.85 -12.75
C THR A 63 -35.03 14.02 -13.38
N ALA A 64 -36.10 13.74 -14.07
CA ALA A 64 -36.95 14.79 -14.64
C ALA A 64 -37.66 15.68 -13.58
N ALA A 65 -37.76 15.18 -12.36
CA ALA A 65 -38.34 15.94 -11.23
C ALA A 65 -37.30 16.88 -10.59
N ASP A 66 -36.02 16.66 -10.82
CA ASP A 66 -34.93 17.42 -10.20
C ASP A 66 -34.55 18.62 -11.07
N SER A 67 -34.51 19.80 -10.50
CA SER A 67 -33.93 20.99 -11.13
C SER A 67 -32.42 21.01 -11.08
N GLN A 68 -31.80 20.16 -10.23
CA GLN A 68 -30.37 20.10 -9.94
C GLN A 68 -29.86 18.67 -10.08
N TRP A 69 -28.56 18.54 -10.36
CA TRP A 69 -27.84 17.27 -10.29
C TRP A 69 -27.74 16.78 -8.84
N GLN A 70 -27.92 15.49 -8.62
CA GLN A 70 -27.64 14.80 -7.36
C GLN A 70 -26.24 14.19 -7.51
N LEU A 71 -25.21 14.75 -6.85
CA LEU A 71 -23.81 14.35 -7.01
C LEU A 71 -23.27 13.69 -5.76
N LEU A 72 -22.42 12.68 -5.93
CA LEU A 72 -21.53 12.21 -4.87
C LEU A 72 -20.62 13.36 -4.44
N PRO A 73 -20.26 13.47 -3.14
CA PRO A 73 -19.62 14.68 -2.58
C PRO A 73 -18.10 14.74 -2.81
N PHE A 74 -17.63 14.51 -4.05
CA PHE A 74 -16.20 14.46 -4.38
C PHE A 74 -15.72 15.73 -5.09
N LEU A 75 -16.14 16.87 -4.57
CA LEU A 75 -15.81 18.15 -5.14
C LEU A 75 -15.72 19.24 -4.05
N THR A 76 -14.90 20.22 -4.30
CA THR A 76 -14.94 21.48 -3.56
C THR A 76 -15.98 22.37 -4.22
N PRO A 77 -16.94 22.93 -3.50
CA PRO A 77 -17.90 23.86 -4.08
C PRO A 77 -17.17 25.00 -4.81
N PRO A 78 -17.49 25.27 -6.07
CA PRO A 78 -16.84 26.35 -6.81
C PRO A 78 -17.04 27.68 -6.07
N LYS A 79 -15.99 28.44 -5.92
CA LYS A 79 -16.10 29.86 -5.55
C LYS A 79 -16.77 30.56 -6.72
N SER A 80 -17.78 31.40 -6.44
CA SER A 80 -18.43 32.21 -7.49
C SER A 80 -17.35 33.01 -8.24
N GLN A 81 -17.26 32.81 -9.55
CA GLN A 81 -16.35 33.63 -10.37
C GLN A 81 -16.81 35.09 -10.41
N GLU A 82 -18.08 35.36 -10.28
CA GLU A 82 -18.62 36.72 -10.19
C GLU A 82 -18.02 37.48 -9.01
N SER A 83 -17.85 36.87 -7.85
CA SER A 83 -17.21 37.52 -6.69
C SER A 83 -15.72 37.87 -6.94
N ALA A 84 -15.05 37.15 -7.84
CA ALA A 84 -13.67 37.45 -8.20
C ALA A 84 -13.57 38.65 -9.15
N PHE A 85 -14.59 38.86 -9.96
CA PHE A 85 -14.65 40.01 -10.93
C PHE A 85 -15.25 41.27 -10.35
N THR A 86 -16.21 41.16 -9.45
CA THR A 86 -16.93 42.32 -8.92
C THR A 86 -16.39 42.82 -7.59
N GLY A 87 -15.62 42.01 -6.88
CA GLY A 87 -15.17 42.34 -5.51
C GLY A 87 -16.33 42.48 -4.51
N ASP A 88 -17.56 42.20 -4.92
CA ASP A 88 -18.77 42.33 -4.12
C ASP A 88 -19.08 41.02 -3.40
N THR A 89 -18.84 40.99 -2.10
CA THR A 89 -19.13 39.83 -1.24
C THR A 89 -20.63 39.68 -0.92
N THR A 90 -21.49 40.61 -1.37
CA THR A 90 -22.94 40.58 -1.14
C THR A 90 -23.71 39.97 -2.29
N VAL A 91 -23.06 39.58 -3.40
CA VAL A 91 -23.71 38.95 -4.52
C VAL A 91 -24.31 37.61 -4.08
N VAL A 92 -25.62 37.49 -4.12
CA VAL A 92 -26.35 36.26 -3.88
C VAL A 92 -25.92 35.26 -4.96
N GLN A 93 -25.22 34.20 -4.53
CA GLN A 93 -24.80 33.16 -5.47
C GLN A 93 -26.03 32.57 -6.19
N PRO A 94 -26.02 32.43 -7.52
CA PRO A 94 -27.08 31.75 -8.22
C PRO A 94 -27.25 30.35 -7.66
N PRO A 95 -28.45 29.76 -7.68
CA PRO A 95 -28.65 28.40 -7.17
C PRO A 95 -27.67 27.46 -7.86
N ARG A 96 -26.88 26.71 -7.08
CA ARG A 96 -25.93 25.72 -7.59
C ARG A 96 -26.68 24.76 -8.48
N GLY A 97 -26.12 24.43 -9.65
CA GLY A 97 -26.70 23.46 -10.58
C GLY A 97 -26.69 22.02 -10.04
N PHE A 98 -26.33 21.84 -8.78
CA PHE A 98 -26.24 20.52 -8.13
C PHE A 98 -26.55 20.59 -6.62
N LYS A 99 -26.91 19.41 -6.09
CA LYS A 99 -26.95 19.09 -4.67
C LYS A 99 -25.97 17.96 -4.39
N ALA A 100 -25.04 18.17 -3.47
CA ALA A 100 -24.16 17.10 -2.98
C ALA A 100 -24.97 16.14 -2.09
N LEU A 101 -24.85 14.85 -2.36
CA LEU A 101 -25.43 13.79 -1.53
C LEU A 101 -24.68 13.75 -0.19
N ARG A 102 -25.43 13.61 0.88
CA ARG A 102 -24.82 13.39 2.21
C ARG A 102 -24.36 11.92 2.32
N PRO A 103 -23.41 11.58 3.19
CA PRO A 103 -23.01 10.20 3.44
C PRO A 103 -24.17 9.24 3.75
N ALA A 104 -25.25 9.74 4.36
CA ALA A 104 -26.45 8.94 4.64
C ALA A 104 -27.35 8.69 3.39
N ASP A 105 -27.14 9.42 2.31
CA ASP A 105 -27.94 9.32 1.08
C ASP A 105 -27.38 8.31 0.07
N TYR A 106 -26.21 7.70 0.37
CA TYR A 106 -25.58 6.67 -0.46
C TYR A 106 -24.90 5.58 0.39
N GLN A 107 -24.68 4.43 -0.23
CA GLN A 107 -23.88 3.34 0.34
C GLN A 107 -22.61 3.17 -0.47
N ARG A 108 -21.46 3.09 0.20
CA ARG A 108 -20.17 2.74 -0.38
C ARG A 108 -19.77 1.32 0.02
N THR A 109 -19.19 0.56 -0.93
CA THR A 109 -18.63 -0.76 -0.67
C THR A 109 -17.26 -0.83 -1.34
N LEU A 110 -16.21 -0.96 -0.52
CA LEU A 110 -14.84 -1.14 -0.98
C LEU A 110 -14.48 -2.63 -0.93
N GLY A 111 -14.11 -3.18 -2.08
CA GLY A 111 -13.51 -4.50 -2.24
C GLY A 111 -12.02 -4.40 -2.53
N SER A 112 -11.34 -5.54 -2.66
CA SER A 112 -9.92 -5.58 -2.99
C SER A 112 -9.59 -5.05 -4.38
N ALA A 113 -10.56 -5.09 -5.30
CA ALA A 113 -10.41 -4.66 -6.68
C ALA A 113 -11.53 -3.76 -7.17
N SER A 114 -12.52 -3.44 -6.35
CA SER A 114 -13.61 -2.53 -6.72
C SER A 114 -13.97 -1.56 -5.60
N ASP A 115 -14.52 -0.40 -5.98
CA ASP A 115 -15.10 0.56 -5.08
C ASP A 115 -16.43 1.03 -5.69
N THR A 116 -17.53 0.80 -4.99
CA THR A 116 -18.89 0.93 -5.54
C THR A 116 -19.76 1.80 -4.66
N TRP A 117 -20.43 2.76 -5.28
CA TRP A 117 -21.42 3.66 -4.65
C TRP A 117 -22.81 3.36 -5.18
N ARG A 118 -23.80 3.32 -4.30
CA ARG A 118 -25.21 3.15 -4.58
C ARG A 118 -26.02 4.25 -3.92
N ALA A 119 -26.93 4.87 -4.66
CA ALA A 119 -27.83 5.92 -4.16
C ALA A 119 -29.23 5.75 -4.77
N ASP A 120 -30.18 6.58 -4.34
CA ASP A 120 -31.55 6.59 -4.84
C ASP A 120 -32.19 5.19 -4.76
N GLU A 121 -32.24 4.63 -3.53
CA GLU A 121 -32.76 3.27 -3.29
C GLU A 121 -32.07 2.21 -4.17
N ALA A 122 -30.76 2.39 -4.40
CA ALA A 122 -29.92 1.57 -5.26
C ALA A 122 -30.25 1.61 -6.77
N ARG A 123 -31.11 2.54 -7.22
CA ARG A 123 -31.35 2.76 -8.65
C ARG A 123 -30.13 3.35 -9.35
N PHE A 124 -29.45 4.30 -8.71
CA PHE A 124 -28.17 4.82 -9.17
C PHE A 124 -27.02 3.92 -8.70
N GLY A 125 -26.05 3.69 -9.57
CA GLY A 125 -24.81 3.00 -9.23
C GLY A 125 -23.62 3.52 -10.01
N PHE A 126 -22.50 3.61 -9.31
CA PHE A 126 -21.19 3.91 -9.89
C PHE A 126 -20.14 2.96 -9.29
N SER A 127 -19.21 2.49 -10.09
CA SER A 127 -18.09 1.66 -9.60
C SER A 127 -16.83 1.93 -10.37
N LEU A 128 -15.71 1.94 -9.65
CA LEU A 128 -14.35 1.86 -10.19
C LEU A 128 -13.77 0.46 -9.94
N LEU A 129 -13.04 -0.06 -10.91
CA LEU A 129 -12.44 -1.38 -10.88
C LEU A 129 -10.94 -1.25 -11.16
N SER A 130 -10.14 -1.67 -10.19
CA SER A 130 -8.67 -1.78 -10.28
C SER A 130 -8.27 -3.25 -10.21
N PRO A 131 -8.54 -4.05 -11.27
CA PRO A 131 -8.36 -5.48 -11.24
C PRO A 131 -6.88 -5.83 -11.15
N PHE A 132 -6.54 -6.72 -10.21
CA PHE A 132 -5.22 -7.27 -10.06
C PHE A 132 -5.27 -8.80 -10.00
N GLY A 133 -4.13 -9.44 -10.16
CA GLY A 133 -4.03 -10.89 -10.12
C GLY A 133 -2.61 -11.35 -10.39
N GLU A 134 -2.43 -12.63 -10.61
CA GLU A 134 -1.14 -13.18 -11.00
C GLU A 134 -0.65 -12.54 -12.29
N VAL A 135 0.54 -11.92 -12.23
CA VAL A 135 1.22 -11.32 -13.38
C VAL A 135 2.41 -12.19 -13.74
N PRO A 136 2.38 -12.89 -14.89
CA PRO A 136 3.52 -13.68 -15.36
C PRO A 136 4.75 -12.80 -15.60
N ASP A 137 5.94 -13.40 -15.63
CA ASP A 137 7.20 -12.70 -15.90
C ASP A 137 7.11 -11.90 -17.22
N PRO A 138 7.19 -10.56 -17.17
CA PRO A 138 7.03 -9.70 -18.36
C PRO A 138 8.05 -9.96 -19.46
N ALA A 139 9.23 -10.51 -19.11
CA ALA A 139 10.24 -10.90 -20.10
C ALA A 139 9.81 -12.12 -20.94
N LYS A 140 8.88 -12.91 -20.45
CA LYS A 140 8.40 -14.15 -21.08
C LYS A 140 6.99 -14.06 -21.64
N MET A 141 6.26 -12.97 -21.35
CA MET A 141 4.88 -12.82 -21.82
C MET A 141 4.80 -12.64 -23.34
N LYS A 142 3.80 -13.28 -23.93
CA LYS A 142 3.37 -12.99 -25.32
C LYS A 142 2.67 -11.62 -25.36
N ARG A 143 2.71 -10.94 -26.53
CA ARG A 143 2.15 -9.59 -26.71
C ARG A 143 0.71 -9.43 -26.21
N ALA A 144 -0.18 -10.39 -26.49
CA ALA A 144 -1.58 -10.32 -26.05
C ALA A 144 -1.70 -10.36 -24.52
N ALA A 145 -0.93 -11.23 -23.83
CA ALA A 145 -0.88 -11.27 -22.37
C ALA A 145 -0.27 -9.97 -21.81
N SER A 146 0.80 -9.45 -22.43
CA SER A 146 1.38 -8.17 -22.03
C SER A 146 0.37 -7.02 -22.15
N ARG A 147 -0.41 -6.95 -23.24
CA ARG A 147 -1.48 -5.94 -23.35
C ARG A 147 -2.51 -6.04 -22.25
N PHE A 148 -2.92 -7.25 -21.86
CA PHE A 148 -3.90 -7.43 -20.80
C PHE A 148 -3.36 -7.10 -19.41
N HIS A 149 -2.19 -7.65 -19.05
CA HIS A 149 -1.65 -7.49 -17.69
C HIS A 149 -0.98 -6.13 -17.43
N LEU A 150 -0.45 -5.49 -18.50
CA LEU A 150 0.30 -4.23 -18.37
C LEU A 150 -0.50 -3.02 -18.87
N ALA A 151 -1.77 -3.16 -19.19
CA ALA A 151 -2.60 -2.04 -19.62
C ALA A 151 -2.71 -1.00 -18.48
N PRO A 152 -2.27 0.25 -18.70
CA PRO A 152 -2.36 1.28 -17.67
C PRO A 152 -3.79 1.86 -17.62
N VAL A 153 -4.77 1.00 -17.27
CA VAL A 153 -6.20 1.34 -17.25
C VAL A 153 -6.85 0.98 -15.92
N ILE A 154 -7.76 1.83 -15.49
CA ILE A 154 -8.80 1.56 -14.52
C ILE A 154 -10.09 1.45 -15.31
N THR A 155 -10.90 0.45 -15.04
CA THR A 155 -12.23 0.34 -15.65
C THR A 155 -13.31 0.71 -14.64
N GLY A 156 -14.52 0.89 -15.10
CA GLY A 156 -15.63 1.23 -14.22
C GLY A 156 -16.95 1.22 -14.98
N TRP A 157 -18.00 1.53 -14.28
CA TRP A 157 -19.31 1.70 -14.89
C TRP A 157 -20.15 2.71 -14.12
N ILE A 158 -21.11 3.31 -14.84
CA ILE A 158 -22.17 4.11 -14.26
C ILE A 158 -23.50 3.56 -14.74
N GLU A 159 -24.50 3.43 -13.87
CA GLU A 159 -25.79 2.83 -14.22
C GLU A 159 -26.97 3.50 -13.50
N TYR A 160 -28.14 3.35 -14.09
CA TYR A 160 -29.39 3.69 -13.46
C TYR A 160 -30.52 2.72 -13.86
N ASP A 161 -31.31 2.34 -12.89
CA ASP A 161 -32.53 1.55 -13.09
C ASP A 161 -33.75 2.48 -13.19
N ASN A 162 -34.12 2.81 -14.43
CA ASN A 162 -35.28 3.68 -14.76
C ASN A 162 -36.49 2.88 -15.24
N ARG A 163 -36.59 1.58 -14.87
CA ARG A 163 -37.71 0.74 -15.34
C ARG A 163 -39.08 1.19 -14.85
N ALA A 164 -39.15 1.77 -13.67
CA ALA A 164 -40.37 2.35 -13.12
C ALA A 164 -40.59 3.83 -13.51
N GLY A 165 -39.61 4.47 -14.14
CA GLY A 165 -39.69 5.90 -14.50
C GLY A 165 -40.48 6.16 -15.77
N THR A 166 -41.15 7.32 -15.82
CA THR A 166 -41.96 7.78 -16.97
C THR A 166 -41.21 8.79 -17.86
N ALA A 167 -40.07 9.31 -17.39
CA ALA A 167 -39.27 10.28 -18.11
C ALA A 167 -37.76 9.83 -18.09
N PRO A 168 -36.94 10.32 -19.03
CA PRO A 168 -35.53 10.02 -19.06
C PRO A 168 -34.80 10.50 -17.80
N VAL A 169 -33.76 9.76 -17.38
CA VAL A 169 -32.80 10.14 -16.34
C VAL A 169 -31.45 10.40 -17.00
N ARG A 170 -30.75 11.44 -16.57
CA ARG A 170 -29.41 11.76 -17.01
C ARG A 170 -28.38 11.32 -15.93
N LEU A 171 -27.25 10.76 -16.36
CA LEU A 171 -26.11 10.44 -15.51
C LEU A 171 -24.93 11.27 -15.92
N ILE A 172 -24.02 11.59 -15.00
CA ILE A 172 -22.81 12.36 -15.28
C ILE A 172 -21.58 11.67 -14.69
N PHE A 173 -20.50 11.63 -15.48
CA PHE A 173 -19.15 11.36 -15.03
C PHE A 173 -18.22 12.41 -15.64
N GLY A 174 -17.50 13.17 -14.82
CA GLY A 174 -16.62 14.22 -15.29
C GLY A 174 -15.57 14.65 -14.29
N VAL A 175 -14.65 15.49 -14.74
CA VAL A 175 -13.59 16.08 -13.91
C VAL A 175 -13.43 17.56 -14.24
N GLY A 176 -13.02 18.34 -13.25
CA GLY A 176 -12.82 19.78 -13.40
C GLY A 176 -11.84 20.36 -12.39
N ASN A 177 -11.52 21.65 -12.58
CA ASN A 177 -10.60 22.41 -11.72
C ASN A 177 -9.19 21.82 -11.59
N GLY A 178 -8.73 21.04 -12.61
CA GLY A 178 -7.34 20.59 -12.71
C GLY A 178 -6.47 21.60 -13.44
N ASP A 179 -5.16 21.41 -13.34
CA ASP A 179 -4.17 22.25 -14.02
C ASP A 179 -4.09 21.98 -15.53
N ASP A 180 -4.66 20.87 -16.00
CA ASP A 180 -4.62 20.45 -17.41
C ASP A 180 -5.92 20.79 -18.14
N THR A 181 -5.78 21.36 -19.35
CA THR A 181 -6.88 21.47 -20.31
C THR A 181 -7.17 20.10 -20.92
N LEU A 182 -8.44 19.70 -20.91
CA LEU A 182 -8.86 18.43 -21.49
C LEU A 182 -9.40 18.63 -22.91
N ARG A 183 -8.94 17.78 -23.84
CA ARG A 183 -9.40 17.74 -25.23
C ARG A 183 -10.39 16.58 -25.47
N PRO A 184 -11.34 16.71 -26.40
CA PRO A 184 -12.18 15.58 -26.83
C PRO A 184 -11.32 14.49 -27.50
N LEU A 185 -11.56 13.24 -27.16
CA LEU A 185 -10.89 12.08 -27.78
C LEU A 185 -11.44 11.76 -29.16
N GLY A 186 -12.71 12.04 -29.44
CA GLY A 186 -13.33 11.78 -30.73
C GLY A 186 -12.69 12.51 -31.91
N ASP A 187 -11.91 13.56 -31.66
CA ASP A 187 -11.17 14.29 -32.70
C ASP A 187 -9.95 13.50 -33.20
N THR A 188 -9.43 12.58 -32.38
CA THR A 188 -8.26 11.72 -32.71
C THR A 188 -8.65 10.27 -32.94
N ASP A 189 -9.67 9.77 -32.25
CA ASP A 189 -10.23 8.42 -32.40
C ASP A 189 -11.76 8.44 -32.30
N PRO A 190 -12.50 8.36 -33.43
CA PRO A 190 -13.96 8.36 -33.45
C PRO A 190 -14.62 7.17 -32.73
N SER A 191 -13.87 6.12 -32.40
CA SER A 191 -14.35 4.97 -31.63
C SER A 191 -14.45 5.26 -30.12
N LEU A 192 -13.97 6.42 -29.66
CA LEU A 192 -13.95 6.85 -28.29
C LEU A 192 -14.84 8.09 -28.07
N ALA A 193 -15.67 8.05 -27.06
CA ALA A 193 -16.35 9.21 -26.51
C ALA A 193 -15.74 9.55 -25.14
N GLY A 194 -15.06 10.68 -25.02
CA GLY A 194 -14.37 11.03 -23.77
C GLY A 194 -13.42 12.21 -23.92
N PHE A 195 -12.60 12.40 -22.90
CA PHE A 195 -11.66 13.52 -22.81
C PHE A 195 -10.29 13.07 -22.36
N ALA A 196 -9.26 13.81 -22.73
CA ALA A 196 -7.88 13.55 -22.35
C ALA A 196 -7.11 14.82 -21.97
N GLY A 197 -6.28 14.75 -20.94
CA GLY A 197 -5.27 15.72 -20.58
C GLY A 197 -4.01 15.49 -21.42
N GLY A 198 -3.91 16.18 -22.56
CA GLY A 198 -2.84 15.92 -23.52
C GLY A 198 -2.83 14.48 -24.00
N GLY A 199 -1.68 13.82 -23.91
CA GLY A 199 -1.51 12.40 -24.17
C GLY A 199 -1.24 11.58 -22.90
N LYS A 200 -1.44 12.16 -21.71
CA LYS A 200 -0.96 11.57 -20.45
C LYS A 200 -2.02 10.78 -19.69
N PHE A 201 -3.23 11.28 -19.63
CA PHE A 201 -4.36 10.63 -18.98
C PHE A 201 -5.67 10.98 -19.67
N GLY A 202 -6.70 10.19 -19.44
CA GLY A 202 -8.02 10.48 -19.98
C GLY A 202 -9.05 9.46 -19.52
N TYR A 203 -10.30 9.74 -19.86
CA TYR A 203 -11.40 8.85 -19.62
C TYR A 203 -12.31 8.74 -20.83
N ALA A 204 -12.88 7.57 -21.04
CA ALA A 204 -13.68 7.27 -22.21
C ALA A 204 -14.80 6.27 -21.94
N THR A 205 -15.79 6.32 -22.82
CA THR A 205 -16.80 5.28 -23.03
C THR A 205 -16.97 5.01 -24.52
N LYS A 206 -17.80 4.05 -24.87
CA LYS A 206 -18.18 3.81 -26.28
C LYS A 206 -19.13 4.91 -26.75
N PRO A 207 -18.90 5.51 -27.93
CA PRO A 207 -19.83 6.46 -28.50
C PRO A 207 -21.21 5.82 -28.77
N GLY A 208 -22.25 6.60 -28.61
CA GLY A 208 -23.62 6.15 -28.83
C GLY A 208 -24.64 7.29 -28.72
N ARG A 209 -25.87 7.08 -29.19
CA ARG A 209 -26.94 8.08 -29.16
C ARG A 209 -27.32 8.54 -27.75
N ASP A 210 -27.03 7.72 -26.74
CA ASP A 210 -27.35 8.00 -25.35
C ASP A 210 -26.14 8.60 -24.61
N VAL A 211 -25.06 8.98 -25.31
CA VAL A 211 -23.82 9.57 -24.77
C VAL A 211 -23.64 10.94 -25.37
N THR A 212 -23.48 11.95 -24.51
CA THR A 212 -23.18 13.33 -24.89
C THR A 212 -21.92 13.78 -24.17
N LEU A 213 -21.04 14.50 -24.87
CA LEU A 213 -19.88 15.15 -24.31
C LEU A 213 -20.23 16.59 -23.97
N THR A 214 -19.84 17.06 -22.79
CA THR A 214 -19.96 18.47 -22.41
C THR A 214 -18.61 18.98 -21.89
N GLN A 215 -18.30 20.23 -22.22
CA GLN A 215 -17.09 20.92 -21.82
C GLN A 215 -17.42 22.39 -21.60
N GLY A 216 -16.90 23.00 -20.54
CA GLY A 216 -17.19 24.40 -20.25
C GLY A 216 -16.56 24.89 -18.97
N PHE A 217 -17.01 26.06 -18.50
CA PHE A 217 -16.63 26.64 -17.22
C PHE A 217 -17.56 26.22 -16.07
N ASP A 218 -18.78 25.81 -16.42
CA ASP A 218 -19.80 25.32 -15.48
C ASP A 218 -20.68 24.30 -16.18
N ILE A 219 -20.19 23.06 -16.21
CA ILE A 219 -20.87 21.93 -16.89
C ILE A 219 -22.14 21.48 -16.16
N LEU A 220 -22.35 21.92 -14.93
CA LEU A 220 -23.54 21.57 -14.12
C LEU A 220 -24.67 22.54 -14.28
N ASN A 221 -24.41 23.73 -14.86
CA ASN A 221 -25.45 24.74 -15.08
C ASN A 221 -26.31 24.35 -16.30
N PRO A 222 -27.64 24.20 -16.14
CA PRO A 222 -28.51 23.82 -17.23
C PRO A 222 -28.45 24.76 -18.45
N LYS A 223 -28.13 26.03 -18.24
CA LYS A 223 -28.00 27.03 -19.32
C LYS A 223 -26.80 26.79 -20.22
N PHE A 224 -25.73 26.14 -19.69
CA PHE A 224 -24.51 25.84 -20.43
C PHE A 224 -24.44 24.40 -20.92
N PHE A 225 -25.36 23.54 -20.49
CA PHE A 225 -25.36 22.12 -20.77
C PHE A 225 -25.62 21.77 -22.24
N ASP A 226 -26.36 22.57 -22.97
CA ASP A 226 -26.71 22.34 -24.38
C ASP A 226 -25.64 22.83 -25.39
N TYR A 227 -24.55 23.42 -24.90
CA TYR A 227 -23.46 23.86 -25.78
C TYR A 227 -22.56 22.66 -26.17
N ARG A 228 -22.95 22.00 -27.23
CA ARG A 228 -22.30 20.78 -27.74
C ARG A 228 -20.87 20.95 -28.23
N ARG A 229 -20.34 22.17 -28.42
CA ARG A 229 -19.00 22.47 -28.94
C ARG A 229 -18.54 23.87 -28.54
N LEU A 230 -18.27 24.10 -27.30
CA LEU A 230 -17.39 25.20 -26.97
C LEU A 230 -15.93 24.68 -27.05
N HIS A 231 -15.26 24.99 -28.15
CA HIS A 231 -13.80 24.85 -28.27
C HIS A 231 -13.08 25.89 -27.37
N VAL A 232 -13.57 26.06 -26.17
CA VAL A 232 -12.99 26.97 -25.19
C VAL A 232 -12.01 26.16 -24.37
N ILE A 233 -10.91 26.76 -24.01
CA ILE A 233 -9.98 26.29 -22.99
C ILE A 233 -10.73 26.24 -21.67
N ALA A 234 -11.52 25.20 -21.45
CA ALA A 234 -12.36 25.05 -20.27
C ALA A 234 -11.81 23.91 -19.40
N GLY A 235 -11.72 24.20 -18.10
CA GLY A 235 -11.17 23.26 -17.10
C GLY A 235 -12.13 22.15 -16.69
N GLU A 236 -13.39 22.15 -17.16
CA GLU A 236 -14.40 21.17 -16.76
C GLU A 236 -14.90 20.37 -17.96
N THR A 237 -14.94 19.05 -17.81
CA THR A 237 -15.40 18.13 -18.85
C THR A 237 -16.22 17.01 -18.27
N ALA A 238 -17.24 16.54 -18.96
CA ALA A 238 -18.02 15.38 -18.55
C ALA A 238 -18.60 14.59 -19.73
N LEU A 239 -18.82 13.31 -19.44
CA LEU A 239 -19.72 12.41 -20.16
C LEU A 239 -21.10 12.47 -19.51
N VAL A 240 -22.11 12.68 -20.31
CA VAL A 240 -23.51 12.64 -19.90
C VAL A 240 -24.19 11.49 -20.60
N PHE A 241 -24.86 10.66 -19.80
CA PHE A 241 -25.55 9.47 -20.29
C PHE A 241 -27.05 9.63 -20.10
N THR A 242 -27.83 9.22 -21.09
CA THR A 242 -29.32 9.26 -21.02
C THR A 242 -29.84 7.84 -20.82
N VAL A 243 -30.61 7.62 -19.77
CA VAL A 243 -31.34 6.38 -19.52
C VAL A 243 -32.82 6.62 -19.80
N PRO A 244 -33.37 6.09 -20.91
CA PRO A 244 -34.78 6.29 -21.27
C PRO A 244 -35.74 5.74 -20.20
N ALA A 245 -36.97 6.28 -20.17
CA ALA A 245 -38.05 5.72 -19.37
C ALA A 245 -38.25 4.22 -19.67
N GLY A 246 -38.62 3.44 -18.65
CA GLY A 246 -38.87 2.00 -18.76
C GLY A 246 -37.60 1.15 -18.98
N ARG A 247 -36.41 1.68 -18.83
CA ARG A 247 -35.15 0.96 -19.10
C ARG A 247 -34.18 0.99 -17.92
N ARG A 248 -33.38 -0.07 -17.79
CA ARG A 248 -32.13 -0.06 -17.01
C ARG A 248 -30.98 -0.01 -18.00
N LYS A 249 -30.02 0.87 -17.76
CA LYS A 249 -28.79 0.95 -18.56
C LYS A 249 -27.57 1.08 -17.69
N ARG A 250 -26.51 0.37 -18.14
CA ARG A 250 -25.17 0.46 -17.59
C ARG A 250 -24.21 0.86 -18.71
N PHE A 251 -23.38 1.86 -18.43
CA PHE A 251 -22.40 2.38 -19.38
C PHE A 251 -20.99 2.07 -18.85
N PRO A 252 -20.15 1.38 -19.65
CA PRO A 252 -18.76 1.14 -19.29
C PRO A 252 -17.99 2.44 -19.32
N LEU A 253 -17.05 2.58 -18.38
CA LEU A 253 -16.08 3.66 -18.28
C LEU A 253 -14.68 3.07 -18.27
N VAL A 254 -13.72 3.76 -18.89
CA VAL A 254 -12.30 3.45 -18.82
C VAL A 254 -11.55 4.74 -18.53
N LEU A 255 -10.66 4.68 -17.56
CA LEU A 255 -9.72 5.73 -17.24
C LEU A 255 -8.32 5.20 -17.58
N GLY A 256 -7.57 5.93 -18.38
CA GLY A 256 -6.28 5.47 -18.89
C GLY A 256 -5.16 6.44 -18.60
N PHE A 257 -3.95 5.91 -18.58
CA PHE A 257 -2.72 6.67 -18.40
C PHE A 257 -1.72 6.27 -19.47
N TYR A 258 -0.90 7.24 -19.91
CA TYR A 258 0.16 6.96 -20.86
C TYR A 258 1.28 8.00 -20.74
N THR A 259 2.51 7.54 -20.59
CA THR A 259 3.69 8.39 -20.61
C THR A 259 4.73 7.73 -21.50
N SER A 260 5.09 8.39 -22.58
CA SER A 260 6.08 7.92 -23.53
C SER A 260 7.49 8.37 -23.16
N GLY A 261 8.49 7.66 -23.68
CA GLY A 261 9.89 7.97 -23.44
C GLY A 261 10.40 7.57 -22.06
N PRO A 262 11.65 7.89 -21.75
CA PRO A 262 12.24 7.63 -20.45
C PRO A 262 11.55 8.41 -19.33
N VAL A 263 11.26 7.73 -18.24
CA VAL A 263 10.63 8.32 -17.05
C VAL A 263 11.55 8.29 -15.83
N THR A 264 12.69 7.60 -15.92
CA THR A 264 13.71 7.56 -14.87
C THR A 264 15.07 7.95 -15.39
N THR A 265 15.96 8.39 -14.47
CA THR A 265 17.36 8.74 -14.71
C THR A 265 18.27 7.87 -13.85
N GLY A 266 19.60 7.91 -14.09
CA GLY A 266 20.55 6.99 -13.48
C GLY A 266 20.49 5.59 -14.11
N LEU A 267 19.36 4.89 -14.00
CA LEU A 267 18.95 3.82 -14.90
C LEU A 267 17.82 4.38 -15.77
N THR A 268 18.16 4.76 -16.98
CA THR A 268 17.20 5.36 -17.93
C THR A 268 16.25 4.28 -18.45
N ALA A 269 14.95 4.42 -18.19
CA ALA A 269 13.95 3.44 -18.58
C ALA A 269 12.59 4.07 -18.88
N PRO A 270 11.87 3.63 -19.93
CA PRO A 270 10.45 3.90 -20.13
C PRO A 270 9.58 2.90 -19.33
N TYR A 271 8.29 3.19 -19.24
CA TYR A 271 7.31 2.22 -18.76
C TYR A 271 7.23 0.98 -19.67
N ALA A 272 7.06 -0.19 -19.08
CA ALA A 272 6.96 -1.44 -19.84
C ALA A 272 5.74 -1.51 -20.75
N TYR A 273 4.64 -0.85 -20.42
CA TYR A 273 3.43 -0.82 -21.25
C TYR A 273 3.64 -0.12 -22.59
N THR A 274 4.61 0.81 -22.71
CA THR A 274 4.92 1.51 -23.98
C THR A 274 5.45 0.57 -25.08
N ARG A 275 5.86 -0.63 -24.72
CA ARG A 275 6.25 -1.68 -25.68
C ARG A 275 5.06 -2.30 -26.42
N VAL A 276 3.88 -2.17 -25.88
CA VAL A 276 2.67 -2.86 -26.39
C VAL A 276 1.53 -1.91 -26.71
N PHE A 277 1.56 -0.69 -26.19
CA PHE A 277 0.63 0.40 -26.51
C PHE A 277 1.37 1.55 -27.20
N ARG A 278 0.71 2.21 -28.15
CA ARG A 278 1.27 3.31 -28.95
C ARG A 278 1.08 4.68 -28.29
N ASP A 279 -0.12 4.87 -27.73
CA ASP A 279 -0.63 6.13 -27.21
C ASP A 279 -1.77 5.89 -26.21
N LEU A 280 -2.31 6.97 -25.67
CA LEU A 280 -3.41 6.94 -24.72
C LEU A 280 -4.70 6.38 -25.34
N GLU A 281 -4.99 6.71 -26.60
CA GLU A 281 -6.17 6.24 -27.32
C GLU A 281 -6.14 4.71 -27.50
N ASP A 282 -5.00 4.13 -27.84
CA ASP A 282 -4.80 2.67 -27.91
C ASP A 282 -5.01 2.00 -26.52
N VAL A 283 -4.60 2.66 -25.44
CA VAL A 283 -4.83 2.20 -24.06
C VAL A 283 -6.32 2.21 -23.74
N LEU A 284 -7.01 3.33 -23.98
CA LEU A 284 -8.45 3.48 -23.67
C LEU A 284 -9.30 2.53 -24.51
N GLY A 285 -9.00 2.41 -25.82
CA GLY A 285 -9.68 1.48 -26.73
C GLY A 285 -9.53 0.03 -26.28
N HIS A 286 -8.31 -0.36 -25.86
CA HIS A 286 -8.06 -1.69 -25.29
C HIS A 286 -8.86 -1.92 -24.00
N GLY A 287 -8.89 -0.95 -23.09
CA GLY A 287 -9.67 -1.04 -21.85
C GLY A 287 -11.17 -1.25 -22.12
N LEU A 288 -11.75 -0.56 -23.11
CA LEU A 288 -13.14 -0.77 -23.52
C LEU A 288 -13.38 -2.12 -24.19
N ALA A 289 -12.41 -2.62 -24.96
CA ALA A 289 -12.50 -3.94 -25.59
C ALA A 289 -12.44 -5.06 -24.57
N GLU A 290 -11.56 -4.98 -23.58
CA GLU A 290 -11.34 -5.99 -22.55
C GLU A 290 -12.20 -5.75 -21.27
N PHE A 291 -13.10 -4.78 -21.29
CA PHE A 291 -13.88 -4.34 -20.11
C PHE A 291 -14.51 -5.50 -19.33
N ARG A 292 -15.19 -6.43 -20.02
CA ARG A 292 -15.85 -7.56 -19.35
C ARG A 292 -14.86 -8.47 -18.65
N ARG A 293 -13.68 -8.65 -19.20
CA ARG A 293 -12.63 -9.49 -18.63
C ARG A 293 -12.05 -8.86 -17.37
N TYR A 294 -11.83 -7.54 -17.38
CA TYR A 294 -11.43 -6.79 -16.20
C TYR A 294 -12.51 -6.81 -15.11
N GLU A 295 -13.78 -6.63 -15.49
CA GLU A 295 -14.91 -6.73 -14.55
C GLU A 295 -14.98 -8.12 -13.89
N GLN A 296 -14.81 -9.20 -14.65
CA GLN A 296 -14.80 -10.56 -14.13
C GLN A 296 -13.62 -10.81 -13.16
N LEU A 297 -12.45 -10.26 -13.49
CA LEU A 297 -11.26 -10.38 -12.65
C LEU A 297 -11.46 -9.62 -11.33
N ALA A 298 -11.94 -8.38 -11.37
CA ALA A 298 -12.26 -7.62 -10.17
C ALA A 298 -13.28 -8.34 -9.29
N ALA A 299 -14.40 -8.77 -9.87
CA ALA A 299 -15.42 -9.52 -9.14
C ALA A 299 -14.90 -10.84 -8.54
N ARG A 300 -13.91 -11.48 -9.16
CA ARG A 300 -13.25 -12.66 -8.60
C ARG A 300 -12.44 -12.28 -7.36
N ARG A 301 -11.62 -11.23 -7.42
CA ARG A 301 -10.80 -10.79 -6.28
C ARG A 301 -11.65 -10.39 -5.09
N ASP A 302 -12.72 -9.63 -5.33
CA ASP A 302 -13.63 -9.21 -4.27
C ASP A 302 -14.32 -10.40 -3.61
N ARG A 303 -14.74 -11.39 -4.39
CA ARG A 303 -15.33 -12.63 -3.83
C ARG A 303 -14.33 -13.44 -3.00
N GLU A 304 -13.07 -13.48 -3.40
CA GLU A 304 -12.02 -14.17 -2.64
C GLU A 304 -11.81 -13.49 -1.27
N LEU A 305 -11.72 -12.15 -1.25
CA LEU A 305 -11.64 -11.40 0.00
C LEU A 305 -12.90 -11.60 0.87
N ALA A 306 -14.09 -11.47 0.30
CA ALA A 306 -15.34 -11.65 1.02
C ALA A 306 -15.54 -13.07 1.61
N ARG A 307 -14.87 -14.07 1.04
CA ARG A 307 -14.92 -15.47 1.50
C ARG A 307 -13.74 -15.89 2.38
N SER A 308 -12.85 -14.96 2.71
CA SER A 308 -11.64 -15.26 3.48
C SER A 308 -11.90 -15.66 4.94
N GLY A 309 -13.10 -15.42 5.45
CA GLY A 309 -13.42 -15.62 6.87
C GLY A 309 -12.98 -14.47 7.77
N LEU A 310 -12.29 -13.47 7.22
CA LEU A 310 -11.91 -12.24 7.94
C LEU A 310 -13.13 -11.35 8.21
N ASP A 311 -13.10 -10.57 9.28
CA ASP A 311 -14.14 -9.59 9.54
C ASP A 311 -14.12 -8.40 8.56
N THR A 312 -15.13 -7.55 8.64
CA THR A 312 -15.29 -6.41 7.70
C THR A 312 -14.19 -5.37 7.83
N ASP A 313 -13.61 -5.21 9.03
CA ASP A 313 -12.55 -4.23 9.29
C ASP A 313 -11.22 -4.72 8.71
N GLN A 314 -10.91 -6.00 8.91
CA GLN A 314 -9.75 -6.63 8.29
C GLN A 314 -9.84 -6.65 6.76
N GLN A 315 -11.02 -6.96 6.20
CA GLN A 315 -11.25 -6.92 4.74
C GLN A 315 -11.05 -5.51 4.19
N PHE A 316 -11.56 -4.48 4.88
CA PHE A 316 -11.36 -3.08 4.51
C PHE A 316 -9.88 -2.69 4.50
N LEU A 317 -9.14 -3.04 5.54
CA LEU A 317 -7.70 -2.73 5.65
C LEU A 317 -6.88 -3.39 4.54
N ILE A 318 -7.15 -4.66 4.22
CA ILE A 318 -6.52 -5.37 3.10
C ILE A 318 -6.86 -4.70 1.76
N ALA A 319 -8.12 -4.35 1.54
CA ALA A 319 -8.57 -3.70 0.32
C ALA A 319 -7.86 -2.35 0.13
N GLN A 320 -7.89 -1.48 1.14
CA GLN A 320 -7.28 -0.15 1.08
C GLN A 320 -5.76 -0.24 0.86
N ALA A 321 -5.09 -1.14 1.58
CA ALA A 321 -3.65 -1.37 1.43
C ALA A 321 -3.27 -1.91 0.05
N THR A 322 -4.09 -2.79 -0.54
CA THR A 322 -3.87 -3.30 -1.90
C THR A 322 -3.96 -2.19 -2.94
N HIS A 323 -4.96 -1.31 -2.84
CA HIS A 323 -5.08 -0.16 -3.72
C HIS A 323 -3.88 0.79 -3.62
N SER A 324 -3.40 1.07 -2.41
CA SER A 324 -2.23 1.92 -2.18
C SER A 324 -0.94 1.31 -2.71
N TYR A 325 -0.75 -0.01 -2.53
CA TYR A 325 0.39 -0.73 -3.11
C TYR A 325 0.42 -0.64 -4.64
N LEU A 326 -0.71 -0.87 -5.30
CA LEU A 326 -0.80 -0.73 -6.76
C LEU A 326 -0.48 0.71 -7.20
N GLY A 327 -0.96 1.72 -6.47
CA GLY A 327 -0.71 3.14 -6.73
C GLY A 327 0.76 3.54 -6.62
N SER A 328 1.54 2.83 -5.83
CA SER A 328 2.97 3.07 -5.62
C SER A 328 3.87 2.22 -6.54
N SER A 329 3.29 1.29 -7.30
CA SER A 329 4.04 0.35 -8.13
C SER A 329 4.38 0.92 -9.51
N GLN A 330 5.58 0.59 -10.01
CA GLN A 330 6.09 1.04 -11.29
C GLN A 330 6.82 -0.10 -12.01
N LEU A 331 6.37 -0.46 -13.20
CA LEU A 331 7.03 -1.44 -14.05
C LEU A 331 7.68 -0.74 -15.25
N LEU A 332 8.99 -0.77 -15.24
CA LEU A 332 9.85 -0.16 -16.25
C LEU A 332 10.50 -1.22 -17.14
N TRP A 333 11.13 -0.76 -18.23
CA TRP A 333 11.87 -1.62 -19.13
C TRP A 333 13.27 -1.07 -19.37
N HIS A 334 14.29 -1.75 -18.82
CA HIS A 334 15.68 -1.31 -18.93
C HIS A 334 16.54 -2.36 -19.62
N LYS A 335 17.22 -1.99 -20.72
CA LYS A 335 18.16 -2.87 -21.45
C LYS A 335 17.62 -4.29 -21.73
N GLY A 336 16.37 -4.36 -22.19
CA GLY A 336 15.75 -5.64 -22.57
C GLY A 336 15.15 -6.46 -21.43
N ARG A 337 15.07 -5.92 -20.20
CA ARG A 337 14.54 -6.60 -19.01
C ARG A 337 13.52 -5.75 -18.27
N PRO A 338 12.55 -6.38 -17.59
CA PRO A 338 11.69 -5.67 -16.65
C PRO A 338 12.53 -5.10 -15.51
N LEU A 339 12.11 -3.94 -15.01
CA LEU A 339 12.65 -3.29 -13.82
C LEU A 339 11.46 -2.92 -12.94
N TRP A 340 11.30 -3.67 -11.86
CA TRP A 340 10.22 -3.47 -10.91
C TRP A 340 10.61 -2.44 -9.87
N VAL A 341 9.71 -1.53 -9.58
CA VAL A 341 9.86 -0.49 -8.58
C VAL A 341 8.61 -0.41 -7.73
N VAL A 342 8.79 -0.36 -6.43
CA VAL A 342 7.79 0.10 -5.47
C VAL A 342 8.31 1.39 -4.87
N ASN A 343 7.60 2.48 -5.10
CA ASN A 343 7.94 3.80 -4.55
C ASN A 343 7.43 3.91 -3.13
N GLU A 344 8.22 4.48 -2.27
CA GLU A 344 7.91 4.65 -0.85
C GLU A 344 6.91 5.80 -0.63
N GLY A 345 5.67 5.63 -1.09
CA GLY A 345 4.60 6.60 -0.91
C GLY A 345 5.02 8.06 -1.21
N GLU A 346 4.70 8.98 -0.31
CA GLU A 346 5.04 10.40 -0.44
C GLU A 346 6.55 10.68 -0.49
N TYR A 347 7.38 9.82 0.09
CA TYR A 347 8.84 9.98 0.09
C TYR A 347 9.46 9.61 -1.26
N ARG A 348 8.79 8.78 -2.06
CA ARG A 348 9.20 8.39 -3.40
C ARG A 348 10.61 7.79 -3.48
N MET A 349 11.09 7.16 -2.40
CA MET A 349 12.29 6.34 -2.44
C MET A 349 12.04 5.07 -3.23
N ILE A 350 13.02 4.62 -3.99
CA ILE A 350 12.92 3.50 -4.92
C ILE A 350 13.34 2.21 -4.22
N ASN A 351 12.42 1.25 -4.11
CA ASN A 351 12.68 -0.08 -3.56
C ASN A 351 13.41 -0.03 -2.21
N THR A 352 12.94 0.80 -1.29
CA THR A 352 13.44 0.84 0.08
C THR A 352 13.38 -0.58 0.67
N PHE A 353 14.53 -1.09 1.16
CA PHE A 353 14.63 -2.51 1.40
C PHE A 353 13.90 -2.98 2.66
N ASP A 354 13.76 -2.13 3.65
CA ASP A 354 12.96 -2.42 4.84
C ASP A 354 11.44 -2.39 4.58
N LEU A 355 10.99 -1.82 3.43
CA LEU A 355 9.64 -2.00 2.92
C LEU A 355 9.54 -3.25 2.04
N THR A 356 10.57 -3.57 1.27
CA THR A 356 10.58 -4.74 0.37
C THR A 356 10.32 -6.04 1.11
N VAL A 357 10.80 -6.19 2.36
CA VAL A 357 10.50 -7.37 3.18
C VAL A 357 9.02 -7.47 3.58
N ASP A 358 8.32 -6.36 3.65
CA ASP A 358 6.90 -6.30 4.02
C ASP A 358 6.00 -6.55 2.80
N HIS A 359 6.40 -6.08 1.60
CA HIS A 359 5.71 -6.40 0.33
C HIS A 359 5.92 -7.85 -0.11
N LEU A 360 6.98 -8.49 0.39
CA LEU A 360 7.43 -9.82 0.00
C LEU A 360 6.28 -10.83 -0.13
N PHE A 361 5.41 -10.90 0.87
CA PHE A 361 4.32 -11.88 0.93
C PHE A 361 3.29 -11.67 -0.18
N HIS A 362 2.94 -10.42 -0.46
CA HIS A 362 2.05 -10.06 -1.56
C HIS A 362 2.69 -10.37 -2.92
N GLU A 363 3.94 -9.98 -3.11
CA GLU A 363 4.67 -10.17 -4.36
C GLU A 363 4.93 -11.64 -4.66
N LEU A 364 5.18 -12.47 -3.65
CA LEU A 364 5.34 -13.91 -3.83
C LEU A 364 4.08 -14.59 -4.33
N VAL A 365 2.91 -14.11 -3.94
CA VAL A 365 1.61 -14.64 -4.40
C VAL A 365 1.29 -14.19 -5.82
N TRP A 366 1.53 -12.90 -6.16
CA TRP A 366 1.01 -12.32 -7.39
C TRP A 366 2.05 -12.14 -8.50
N GLN A 367 3.30 -11.86 -8.14
CA GLN A 367 4.39 -11.55 -9.08
C GLN A 367 5.77 -11.96 -8.57
N PRO A 368 6.03 -13.25 -8.29
CA PRO A 368 7.28 -13.70 -7.67
C PRO A 368 8.54 -13.34 -8.47
N TRP A 369 8.41 -13.12 -9.78
CA TRP A 369 9.50 -12.61 -10.64
C TRP A 369 9.99 -11.22 -10.20
N ALA A 370 9.11 -10.37 -9.63
CA ALA A 370 9.47 -9.05 -9.14
C ALA A 370 10.44 -9.13 -7.96
N VAL A 371 10.18 -10.04 -7.01
CA VAL A 371 11.09 -10.31 -5.89
C VAL A 371 12.46 -10.74 -6.40
N ARG A 372 12.50 -11.73 -7.32
CA ARG A 372 13.76 -12.21 -7.93
C ARG A 372 14.54 -11.06 -8.57
N ASP A 373 13.90 -10.29 -9.42
CA ASP A 373 14.56 -9.26 -10.22
C ASP A 373 15.05 -8.09 -9.34
N THR A 374 14.32 -7.75 -8.29
CA THR A 374 14.72 -6.77 -7.27
C THR A 374 15.95 -7.25 -6.49
N LEU A 375 15.94 -8.49 -6.00
CA LEU A 375 17.09 -9.08 -5.30
C LEU A 375 18.33 -9.16 -6.19
N ASP A 376 18.17 -9.54 -7.46
CA ASP A 376 19.24 -9.56 -8.45
C ASP A 376 19.81 -8.16 -8.70
N LEU A 377 18.96 -7.13 -8.71
CA LEU A 377 19.42 -5.74 -8.89
C LEU A 377 20.20 -5.25 -7.67
N PHE A 378 19.76 -5.58 -6.46
CA PHE A 378 20.54 -5.32 -5.24
C PHE A 378 21.94 -5.96 -5.32
N VAL A 379 22.05 -7.21 -5.72
CA VAL A 379 23.35 -7.87 -5.87
C VAL A 379 24.20 -7.19 -6.93
N ARG A 380 23.65 -6.92 -8.11
CA ARG A 380 24.43 -6.40 -9.24
C ARG A 380 24.87 -4.95 -9.12
N ARG A 381 24.07 -4.11 -8.43
CA ARG A 381 24.28 -2.66 -8.43
C ARG A 381 24.29 -2.02 -7.04
N TYR A 382 23.58 -2.57 -6.09
CA TYR A 382 23.31 -1.94 -4.79
C TYR A 382 23.88 -2.73 -3.61
N SER A 383 24.83 -3.62 -3.88
CA SER A 383 25.66 -4.24 -2.85
C SER A 383 26.96 -3.46 -2.65
N TYR A 384 27.51 -3.54 -1.46
CA TYR A 384 28.81 -2.96 -1.11
C TYR A 384 29.52 -3.81 -0.07
N ARG A 385 30.76 -3.44 0.26
CA ARG A 385 31.52 -4.09 1.33
C ARG A 385 32.04 -3.05 2.32
N ASP A 386 32.02 -3.42 3.58
CA ASP A 386 32.66 -2.71 4.67
C ASP A 386 33.67 -3.62 5.39
N GLN A 387 34.14 -3.21 6.58
CA GLN A 387 35.09 -3.99 7.37
C GLN A 387 34.57 -5.37 7.81
N HIS A 388 33.24 -5.57 7.86
CA HIS A 388 32.61 -6.83 8.27
C HIS A 388 32.20 -7.72 7.09
N GLY A 389 32.18 -7.19 5.88
CA GLY A 389 31.88 -7.96 4.67
C GLY A 389 30.85 -7.35 3.76
N LEU A 390 30.03 -8.19 3.12
CA LEU A 390 29.00 -7.80 2.17
C LEU A 390 27.79 -7.23 2.88
N SER A 391 27.21 -6.18 2.32
CA SER A 391 25.87 -5.70 2.65
C SER A 391 25.21 -5.00 1.45
N PHE A 392 24.03 -4.40 1.67
CA PHE A 392 23.21 -3.80 0.64
C PHE A 392 22.79 -2.38 1.05
N THR A 393 22.54 -1.52 0.07
CA THR A 393 22.05 -0.15 0.31
C THR A 393 20.65 -0.15 0.89
N HIS A 394 20.26 0.93 1.54
CA HIS A 394 18.92 1.14 2.07
C HIS A 394 17.85 1.12 0.97
N ASP A 395 18.12 1.81 -0.14
CA ASP A 395 17.25 1.97 -1.29
C ASP A 395 18.07 2.01 -2.59
N MET A 396 17.39 2.20 -3.72
CA MET A 396 18.00 2.30 -5.05
C MET A 396 17.97 3.73 -5.62
N GLY A 397 17.43 4.70 -4.89
CA GLY A 397 17.28 6.07 -5.33
C GLY A 397 16.01 6.75 -4.84
N VAL A 398 15.69 7.92 -5.41
CA VAL A 398 14.54 8.74 -5.01
C VAL A 398 14.05 9.60 -6.19
N ASN A 399 12.76 9.92 -6.24
CA ASN A 399 12.17 10.85 -7.21
C ASN A 399 12.52 10.50 -8.67
N ASP A 400 12.31 9.24 -9.07
CA ASP A 400 12.64 8.72 -10.39
C ASP A 400 14.15 8.75 -10.77
N PHE A 401 15.03 9.00 -9.80
CA PHE A 401 16.48 8.96 -9.97
C PHE A 401 17.07 7.72 -9.28
N PHE A 402 17.62 6.80 -10.08
CA PHE A 402 18.42 5.67 -9.60
C PHE A 402 19.84 6.13 -9.26
N THR A 403 20.25 5.95 -8.02
CA THR A 403 21.58 6.33 -7.53
C THR A 403 22.72 5.58 -8.23
N PRO A 404 23.95 6.09 -8.16
CA PRO A 404 25.12 5.35 -8.57
C PRO A 404 25.27 4.00 -7.87
N ALA A 405 26.04 3.09 -8.46
CA ALA A 405 26.25 1.76 -7.92
C ALA A 405 26.82 1.80 -6.49
N GLY A 406 26.22 1.01 -5.61
CA GLY A 406 26.60 0.91 -4.20
C GLY A 406 26.23 2.09 -3.33
N ARG A 407 25.38 3.01 -3.80
CA ARG A 407 24.91 4.18 -3.05
C ARG A 407 23.39 4.18 -2.87
N SER A 408 22.93 4.65 -1.72
CA SER A 408 21.52 4.93 -1.45
C SER A 408 21.16 6.39 -1.74
N SER A 409 19.87 6.72 -1.66
CA SER A 409 19.40 8.11 -1.74
C SER A 409 20.02 9.01 -0.66
N TYR A 410 20.31 8.48 0.52
CA TYR A 410 20.91 9.22 1.62
C TYR A 410 22.35 9.69 1.36
N GLU A 411 22.94 9.28 0.28
CA GLU A 411 24.25 9.71 -0.18
C GLU A 411 24.17 10.67 -1.38
N CYS A 412 22.96 11.15 -1.70
CA CYS A 412 22.73 12.16 -2.73
C CYS A 412 22.83 13.56 -2.13
N ASP A 413 23.32 14.52 -2.94
CA ASP A 413 23.39 15.93 -2.55
C ASP A 413 22.02 16.45 -2.08
N GLY A 414 21.96 17.07 -0.93
CA GLY A 414 20.74 17.63 -0.33
C GLY A 414 19.91 16.61 0.48
N ILE A 415 20.33 15.36 0.58
CA ILE A 415 19.68 14.34 1.42
C ILE A 415 20.66 13.80 2.48
N GLU A 416 21.92 14.20 2.42
CA GLU A 416 22.99 13.75 3.31
C GLU A 416 22.63 13.94 4.79
N GLY A 417 22.94 12.93 5.57
CA GLY A 417 22.72 12.96 7.02
C GLY A 417 21.30 12.68 7.47
N CYS A 418 20.39 12.31 6.56
CA CYS A 418 19.03 11.93 6.92
C CYS A 418 19.03 10.73 7.88
N PHE A 419 19.75 9.65 7.52
CA PHE A 419 19.79 8.43 8.31
C PHE A 419 21.11 7.69 8.12
N SER A 420 21.35 6.69 8.97
CA SER A 420 22.39 5.71 8.78
C SER A 420 22.04 4.71 7.66
N HIS A 421 23.01 3.98 7.18
CA HIS A 421 22.79 3.01 6.09
C HIS A 421 22.01 1.76 6.49
N MET A 422 21.62 1.60 7.76
CA MET A 422 20.93 0.41 8.29
C MET A 422 21.60 -0.91 7.82
N THR A 423 22.91 -0.97 7.83
CA THR A 423 23.69 -2.03 7.16
C THR A 423 23.37 -3.43 7.69
N MET A 424 23.17 -3.58 9.02
CA MET A 424 22.78 -4.84 9.65
C MET A 424 21.42 -5.29 9.16
N GLU A 425 20.47 -4.38 9.14
CA GLU A 425 19.10 -4.69 8.77
C GLU A 425 18.96 -5.01 7.28
N GLN A 426 19.57 -4.24 6.39
CA GLN A 426 19.49 -4.48 4.95
C GLN A 426 20.18 -5.78 4.53
N LEU A 427 21.24 -6.19 5.24
CA LEU A 427 21.84 -7.50 5.07
C LEU A 427 20.86 -8.62 5.43
N LEU A 428 20.16 -8.51 6.57
CA LEU A 428 19.12 -9.46 6.98
C LEU A 428 17.96 -9.49 5.99
N ASN A 429 17.53 -8.32 5.52
CA ASN A 429 16.42 -8.19 4.58
C ASN A 429 16.71 -8.94 3.28
N TRP A 430 17.92 -8.78 2.72
CA TRP A 430 18.28 -9.52 1.51
C TRP A 430 18.29 -11.04 1.74
N VAL A 431 18.89 -11.50 2.82
CA VAL A 431 18.96 -12.93 3.18
C VAL A 431 17.57 -13.53 3.31
N ILE A 432 16.71 -12.87 4.06
CA ILE A 432 15.35 -13.32 4.33
C ILE A 432 14.53 -13.38 3.03
N CYS A 433 14.53 -12.31 2.25
CA CYS A 433 13.82 -12.27 0.98
C CYS A 433 14.31 -13.33 0.00
N ALA A 434 15.63 -13.51 -0.13
CA ALA A 434 16.25 -14.48 -1.03
C ALA A 434 15.88 -15.93 -0.67
N CYS A 435 16.01 -16.28 0.61
CA CYS A 435 15.68 -17.62 1.08
C CYS A 435 14.18 -17.90 1.01
N THR A 436 13.34 -16.92 1.36
CA THR A 436 11.87 -17.05 1.30
C THR A 436 11.40 -17.18 -0.15
N TYR A 437 11.90 -16.35 -1.07
CA TYR A 437 11.63 -16.47 -2.50
C TYR A 437 11.96 -17.88 -3.03
N ALA A 438 13.20 -18.34 -2.80
CA ALA A 438 13.64 -19.62 -3.32
C ALA A 438 12.85 -20.80 -2.75
N ALA A 439 12.51 -20.75 -1.46
CA ALA A 439 11.74 -21.80 -0.79
C ALA A 439 10.28 -21.82 -1.27
N HIS A 440 9.64 -20.65 -1.37
CA HIS A 440 8.24 -20.51 -1.78
C HIS A 440 8.03 -20.91 -3.26
N THR A 441 8.91 -20.45 -4.15
CA THR A 441 8.80 -20.69 -5.61
C THR A 441 9.40 -22.03 -6.06
N GLY A 442 10.26 -22.63 -5.24
CA GLY A 442 11.04 -23.81 -5.63
C GLY A 442 12.15 -23.51 -6.67
N ASP A 443 12.57 -22.24 -6.84
CA ASP A 443 13.58 -21.85 -7.83
C ASP A 443 15.00 -22.23 -7.37
N ARG A 444 15.29 -23.53 -7.41
CA ARG A 444 16.59 -24.08 -7.06
C ARG A 444 17.72 -23.61 -7.99
N ALA A 445 17.39 -23.24 -9.23
CA ALA A 445 18.38 -22.76 -10.20
C ALA A 445 18.89 -21.38 -9.77
N TRP A 446 17.99 -20.47 -9.44
CA TRP A 446 18.32 -19.14 -8.92
C TRP A 446 19.06 -19.24 -7.58
N LEU A 447 18.59 -20.08 -6.67
CA LEU A 447 19.24 -20.31 -5.38
C LEU A 447 20.70 -20.79 -5.56
N ARG A 448 20.92 -21.73 -6.49
CA ARG A 448 22.28 -22.25 -6.81
C ARG A 448 23.17 -21.14 -7.43
N ALA A 449 22.63 -20.30 -8.28
CA ALA A 449 23.36 -19.18 -8.87
C ALA A 449 23.82 -18.18 -7.80
N ASN A 450 23.00 -17.96 -6.77
CA ASN A 450 23.29 -17.02 -5.67
C ASN A 450 24.02 -17.64 -4.45
N ARG A 451 24.45 -18.91 -4.52
CA ARG A 451 25.09 -19.60 -3.37
C ARG A 451 26.29 -18.85 -2.77
N LYS A 452 27.10 -18.19 -3.62
CA LYS A 452 28.28 -17.44 -3.18
C LYS A 452 27.89 -16.19 -2.40
N ILE A 453 26.81 -15.53 -2.81
CA ILE A 453 26.27 -14.36 -2.13
C ILE A 453 25.70 -14.76 -0.77
N LEU A 454 24.91 -15.85 -0.70
CA LEU A 454 24.37 -16.37 0.55
C LEU A 454 25.47 -16.74 1.56
N LEU A 455 26.54 -17.39 1.11
CA LEU A 455 27.69 -17.69 1.95
C LEU A 455 28.40 -16.41 2.42
N ALA A 456 28.56 -15.42 1.56
CA ALA A 456 29.15 -14.12 1.94
C ALA A 456 28.27 -13.36 2.93
N CYS A 457 26.95 -13.40 2.78
CA CYS A 457 26.02 -12.81 3.74
C CYS A 457 26.09 -13.50 5.11
N ALA A 458 26.10 -14.84 5.13
CA ALA A 458 26.26 -15.60 6.37
C ALA A 458 27.55 -15.26 7.11
N GLU A 459 28.68 -15.12 6.39
CA GLU A 459 29.94 -14.71 6.98
C GLU A 459 29.88 -13.24 7.49
N SER A 460 29.27 -12.34 6.75
CA SER A 460 29.06 -10.95 7.19
C SER A 460 28.23 -10.87 8.47
N LEU A 461 27.16 -11.65 8.59
CA LEU A 461 26.36 -11.75 9.83
C LEU A 461 27.19 -12.22 11.02
N ARG A 462 28.00 -13.27 10.82
CA ARG A 462 28.90 -13.77 11.88
C ARG A 462 29.92 -12.72 12.34
N ARG A 463 30.48 -11.94 11.41
CA ARG A 463 31.45 -10.90 11.74
C ARG A 463 30.83 -9.70 12.42
N ARG A 464 29.54 -9.40 12.12
CA ARG A 464 28.79 -8.34 12.80
C ARG A 464 28.34 -8.74 14.21
N ASP A 465 28.21 -10.03 14.50
CA ASP A 465 28.13 -10.52 15.87
C ASP A 465 29.47 -10.30 16.57
N HIS A 466 30.52 -11.02 16.16
CA HIS A 466 31.87 -10.75 16.61
C HIS A 466 32.92 -11.31 15.59
N PRO A 467 33.99 -10.53 15.28
CA PRO A 467 35.06 -11.00 14.41
C PRO A 467 35.68 -12.32 14.89
N GLU A 468 35.94 -12.42 16.22
CA GLU A 468 36.49 -13.63 16.85
C GLU A 468 35.37 -14.64 17.13
N ALA A 469 35.47 -15.83 16.56
CA ALA A 469 34.44 -16.86 16.65
C ALA A 469 34.10 -17.26 18.11
N ALA A 470 35.07 -17.30 19.01
CA ALA A 470 34.86 -17.67 20.40
C ALA A 470 34.04 -16.64 21.24
N LYS A 471 33.87 -15.44 20.72
CA LYS A 471 33.10 -14.36 21.37
C LYS A 471 31.71 -14.17 20.78
N ARG A 472 31.34 -14.99 19.81
CA ARG A 472 30.02 -14.91 19.17
C ARG A 472 28.93 -15.46 20.07
N ASP A 473 27.83 -14.75 20.15
CA ASP A 473 26.61 -15.15 20.86
C ASP A 473 25.35 -15.06 20.01
N GLY A 474 25.49 -14.70 18.71
CA GLY A 474 24.43 -14.59 17.74
C GLY A 474 23.81 -13.18 17.60
N ILE A 475 24.00 -12.31 18.59
CA ILE A 475 23.46 -10.95 18.57
C ILE A 475 24.40 -10.04 17.75
N LEU A 476 23.85 -9.23 16.85
CA LEU A 476 24.62 -8.27 16.08
C LEU A 476 25.07 -7.09 16.94
N LYS A 477 26.37 -6.75 16.92
CA LYS A 477 27.00 -5.78 17.83
C LYS A 477 27.86 -4.73 17.14
N HIS A 478 28.27 -4.99 15.89
CA HIS A 478 29.27 -4.17 15.22
C HIS A 478 28.67 -3.34 14.09
N ASP A 479 28.57 -2.04 14.31
CA ASP A 479 28.15 -1.06 13.32
C ASP A 479 29.10 -1.03 12.10
N SER A 480 28.59 -0.62 10.96
CA SER A 480 29.37 -0.46 9.73
C SER A 480 30.29 0.76 9.81
N SER A 481 31.51 0.66 9.29
CA SER A 481 32.41 1.81 9.11
C SER A 481 31.85 2.86 8.17
N ARG A 482 30.85 2.51 7.35
CA ARG A 482 30.19 3.42 6.41
C ARG A 482 29.32 4.46 7.11
N VAL A 483 28.90 4.20 8.33
CA VAL A 483 28.11 5.12 9.15
C VAL A 483 28.91 6.35 9.66
N GLY A 484 30.20 6.33 9.48
CA GLY A 484 31.09 7.36 10.03
C GLY A 484 31.18 7.28 11.55
N ALA A 485 31.04 8.39 12.25
CA ALA A 485 31.07 8.46 13.70
C ALA A 485 29.72 8.11 14.38
N GLY A 486 28.66 7.89 13.59
CA GLY A 486 27.33 7.52 14.10
C GLY A 486 27.16 6.04 14.41
N ALA A 487 26.03 5.71 14.98
CA ALA A 487 25.58 4.34 15.17
C ALA A 487 24.55 3.95 14.08
N GLU A 488 24.50 2.67 13.73
CA GLU A 488 23.43 2.18 12.85
C GLU A 488 22.07 2.24 13.55
N ILE A 489 21.07 2.61 12.78
CA ILE A 489 19.66 2.61 13.19
C ILE A 489 18.91 1.42 12.59
N THR A 490 17.68 1.23 13.01
CA THR A 490 16.73 0.28 12.44
C THR A 490 15.56 1.01 11.75
N THR A 491 14.74 0.30 10.99
CA THR A 491 13.49 0.82 10.41
C THR A 491 12.55 1.47 11.44
N TYR A 492 12.69 1.12 12.72
CA TYR A 492 11.83 1.63 13.79
C TYR A 492 12.35 2.91 14.49
N ASP A 493 13.41 3.53 14.00
CA ASP A 493 14.03 4.71 14.58
C ASP A 493 13.04 5.86 14.79
N SER A 494 12.17 6.07 13.80
CA SER A 494 11.16 7.12 13.83
C SER A 494 10.00 6.85 14.78
N LEU A 495 9.86 5.62 15.27
CA LEU A 495 8.79 5.24 16.21
C LEU A 495 9.22 5.36 17.67
N ASP A 496 10.43 4.95 17.99
CA ASP A 496 10.93 4.92 19.36
C ASP A 496 12.46 4.97 19.38
N VAL A 497 13.02 5.88 20.17
CA VAL A 497 14.48 6.04 20.34
C VAL A 497 15.12 4.72 20.80
N SER A 498 14.44 3.92 21.63
CA SER A 498 14.94 2.61 22.08
C SER A 498 15.06 1.58 20.95
N LEU A 499 14.32 1.74 19.86
CA LEU A 499 14.39 0.93 18.66
C LEU A 499 15.36 1.47 17.61
N GLY A 500 15.76 2.73 17.75
CA GLY A 500 16.67 3.38 16.83
C GLY A 500 18.08 2.79 16.81
N GLN A 501 18.55 2.20 17.90
CA GLN A 501 19.86 1.55 17.95
C GLN A 501 19.82 0.15 17.33
N ALA A 502 20.67 -0.13 16.33
CA ALA A 502 20.69 -1.44 15.67
C ALA A 502 21.44 -2.51 16.48
N ARG A 503 22.60 -2.19 17.07
CA ARG A 503 23.37 -3.14 17.85
C ARG A 503 22.67 -3.52 19.15
N ASN A 504 22.85 -4.77 19.58
CA ASN A 504 22.26 -5.32 20.82
C ASN A 504 20.74 -5.10 20.93
N ASN A 505 20.04 -5.14 19.81
CA ASN A 505 18.63 -4.83 19.70
C ASN A 505 17.80 -6.12 19.63
N LEU A 506 16.73 -6.21 20.42
CA LEU A 506 15.83 -7.37 20.47
C LEU A 506 15.16 -7.66 19.13
N TYR A 507 14.66 -6.61 18.46
CA TYR A 507 14.02 -6.74 17.13
C TYR A 507 14.98 -7.38 16.13
N LEU A 508 16.19 -6.81 15.97
CA LEU A 508 17.18 -7.35 15.03
C LEU A 508 17.69 -8.72 15.45
N ALA A 509 17.79 -9.02 16.76
CA ALA A 509 18.20 -10.34 17.21
C ALA A 509 17.18 -11.41 16.82
N VAL A 510 15.87 -11.17 16.99
CA VAL A 510 14.83 -12.11 16.56
C VAL A 510 14.75 -12.19 15.03
N LYS A 511 14.94 -11.09 14.31
CA LYS A 511 15.05 -11.09 12.84
C LYS A 511 16.26 -11.88 12.36
N THR A 512 17.39 -11.76 13.06
CA THR A 512 18.61 -12.56 12.82
C THR A 512 18.35 -14.06 13.03
N LEU A 513 17.59 -14.42 14.07
CA LEU A 513 17.19 -15.82 14.31
C LEU A 513 16.37 -16.36 13.11
N GLY A 514 15.38 -15.61 12.67
CA GLY A 514 14.61 -15.95 11.47
C GLY A 514 15.49 -16.11 10.23
N ALA A 515 16.46 -15.20 10.03
CA ALA A 515 17.42 -15.29 8.92
C ALA A 515 18.29 -16.57 8.98
N TRP A 516 18.79 -16.94 10.14
CA TRP A 516 19.56 -18.19 10.30
C TRP A 516 18.70 -19.43 10.02
N VAL A 517 17.46 -19.46 10.45
CA VAL A 517 16.52 -20.57 10.17
C VAL A 517 16.31 -20.74 8.66
N VAL A 518 16.04 -19.65 7.93
CA VAL A 518 15.82 -19.74 6.47
C VAL A 518 17.12 -20.03 5.71
N LEU A 519 18.30 -19.56 6.21
CA LEU A 519 19.62 -19.91 5.66
C LEU A 519 19.94 -21.39 5.83
N GLU A 520 19.68 -21.98 6.99
CA GLU A 520 19.85 -23.40 7.25
C GLU A 520 19.12 -24.22 6.17
N LYS A 521 17.83 -23.96 5.95
CA LYS A 521 17.02 -24.65 4.94
C LYS A 521 17.47 -24.38 3.50
N ALA A 522 17.94 -23.17 3.20
CA ALA A 522 18.49 -22.84 1.89
C ALA A 522 19.80 -23.59 1.62
N PHE A 523 20.69 -23.68 2.61
CA PHE A 523 21.94 -24.44 2.49
C PHE A 523 21.69 -25.95 2.39
N ASP A 524 20.71 -26.49 3.12
CA ASP A 524 20.28 -27.89 2.98
C ASP A 524 19.77 -28.15 1.55
N THR A 525 18.94 -27.26 1.01
CA THR A 525 18.45 -27.36 -0.38
C THR A 525 19.58 -27.34 -1.41
N LEU A 526 20.70 -26.68 -1.10
CA LEU A 526 21.91 -26.63 -1.93
C LEU A 526 22.87 -27.79 -1.67
N ALA A 527 22.56 -28.69 -0.76
CA ALA A 527 23.43 -29.79 -0.27
C ALA A 527 24.79 -29.27 0.30
N LEU A 528 24.75 -28.07 0.91
CA LEU A 528 25.92 -27.49 1.61
C LEU A 528 25.86 -27.87 3.08
N THR A 529 26.21 -29.13 3.39
CA THR A 529 26.02 -29.75 4.72
C THR A 529 26.68 -28.95 5.84
N ARG A 530 27.94 -28.52 5.69
CA ARG A 530 28.63 -27.76 6.72
C ARG A 530 28.03 -26.35 6.92
N PRO A 531 27.81 -25.53 5.88
CA PRO A 531 27.10 -24.25 6.04
C PRO A 531 25.72 -24.38 6.67
N ALA A 532 24.96 -25.43 6.34
CA ALA A 532 23.65 -25.69 6.94
C ALA A 532 23.75 -25.98 8.44
N ALA A 533 24.66 -26.89 8.83
CA ALA A 533 24.94 -27.24 10.23
C ALA A 533 25.42 -25.99 11.02
N ASP A 534 26.31 -25.19 10.45
CA ASP A 534 26.83 -23.95 11.06
C ASP A 534 25.68 -22.90 11.23
N ALA A 535 24.76 -22.78 10.25
CA ALA A 535 23.61 -21.87 10.35
C ALA A 535 22.64 -22.35 11.43
N GLY A 536 22.37 -23.66 11.48
CA GLY A 536 21.53 -24.26 12.51
C GLY A 536 22.11 -24.06 13.91
N ALA A 537 23.39 -24.34 14.10
CA ALA A 537 24.05 -24.12 15.38
C ALA A 537 24.04 -22.64 15.81
N THR A 538 24.19 -21.71 14.85
CA THR A 538 24.09 -20.27 15.15
C THR A 538 22.68 -19.87 15.55
N ALA A 539 21.64 -20.43 14.93
CA ALA A 539 20.26 -20.22 15.32
C ALA A 539 20.00 -20.71 16.76
N ASP A 540 20.50 -21.91 17.11
CA ASP A 540 20.37 -22.47 18.47
C ASP A 540 21.10 -21.62 19.50
N LEU A 541 22.33 -21.19 19.20
CA LEU A 541 23.11 -20.31 20.07
C LEU A 541 22.37 -18.99 20.32
N LEU A 542 21.88 -18.33 19.26
CA LEU A 542 21.15 -17.07 19.37
C LEU A 542 19.86 -17.24 20.17
N ALA A 543 19.09 -18.28 19.91
CA ALA A 543 17.87 -18.57 20.67
C ALA A 543 18.18 -18.76 22.16
N TYR A 544 19.24 -19.52 22.50
CA TYR A 544 19.71 -19.66 23.87
C TYR A 544 20.14 -18.32 24.48
N THR A 545 20.97 -17.55 23.76
CA THR A 545 21.41 -16.22 24.21
C THR A 545 20.21 -15.31 24.52
N LEU A 546 19.20 -15.29 23.64
CA LEU A 546 17.98 -14.52 23.89
C LEU A 546 17.31 -14.94 25.18
N THR A 547 17.24 -16.24 25.51
CA THR A 547 16.64 -16.66 26.78
C THR A 547 17.33 -16.08 27.99
N THR A 548 18.63 -15.80 27.93
CA THR A 548 19.39 -15.17 29.02
C THR A 548 19.13 -13.67 29.18
N LYS A 549 18.52 -13.04 28.16
CA LYS A 549 18.17 -11.61 28.19
C LYS A 549 16.77 -11.34 28.75
N PHE A 550 16.02 -12.40 29.05
CA PHE A 550 14.69 -12.27 29.61
C PHE A 550 14.76 -11.91 31.10
N GLU A 551 14.07 -10.85 31.48
CA GLU A 551 13.96 -10.40 32.87
C GLU A 551 12.78 -11.10 33.54
N SER A 552 13.06 -12.12 34.35
CA SER A 552 12.03 -12.97 34.98
C SER A 552 11.14 -12.24 35.98
N ASP A 553 11.66 -11.23 36.65
CA ASP A 553 10.98 -10.39 37.63
C ASP A 553 9.97 -9.43 37.01
N THR A 554 10.29 -8.92 35.81
CA THR A 554 9.44 -8.00 35.06
C THR A 554 8.57 -8.72 34.03
N GLY A 555 8.97 -9.93 33.61
CA GLY A 555 8.26 -10.76 32.65
C GLY A 555 8.42 -10.30 31.20
N PHE A 556 9.46 -9.53 30.84
CA PHE A 556 9.70 -9.07 29.48
C PHE A 556 11.17 -9.07 29.08
N PHE A 557 11.45 -8.93 27.79
CA PHE A 557 12.75 -8.58 27.23
C PHE A 557 12.88 -7.06 27.12
N PRO A 558 14.02 -6.44 27.47
CA PRO A 558 14.29 -5.06 27.11
C PRO A 558 14.45 -4.92 25.59
N ALA A 559 14.05 -3.78 25.02
CA ALA A 559 14.17 -3.52 23.58
C ALA A 559 15.64 -3.46 23.10
N VAL A 560 16.53 -2.98 23.96
CA VAL A 560 17.98 -2.93 23.75
C VAL A 560 18.67 -3.55 24.97
N PHE A 561 19.62 -4.44 24.75
CA PHE A 561 20.33 -5.17 25.80
C PHE A 561 21.48 -4.36 26.43
N GLU A 562 21.34 -3.04 26.45
CA GLU A 562 22.31 -2.09 26.98
C GLU A 562 21.62 -1.00 27.83
N GLN A 563 22.40 -0.31 28.65
CA GLN A 563 22.03 0.93 29.35
C GLN A 563 20.76 0.85 30.20
N GLY A 564 20.37 -0.35 30.65
CA GLY A 564 19.19 -0.52 31.50
C GLY A 564 17.87 -0.21 30.79
N ASN A 565 17.80 -0.39 29.48
CA ASN A 565 16.59 -0.17 28.68
C ASN A 565 15.42 -1.00 29.21
N ARG A 566 14.23 -0.40 29.35
CA ARG A 566 13.01 -1.04 29.88
C ARG A 566 11.82 -0.95 28.93
N SER A 567 12.03 -0.48 27.72
CA SER A 567 10.97 -0.43 26.72
C SER A 567 10.51 -1.84 26.34
N ARG A 568 9.19 -2.06 26.27
CA ARG A 568 8.57 -3.28 25.78
C ARG A 568 8.15 -3.07 24.35
N ILE A 569 8.44 -4.03 23.47
CA ILE A 569 8.23 -3.87 22.02
C ILE A 569 7.52 -5.06 21.42
N LEU A 570 6.63 -4.83 20.45
CA LEU A 570 5.98 -5.88 19.66
C LEU A 570 6.88 -6.47 18.57
N PRO A 571 7.81 -5.73 17.94
CA PRO A 571 8.73 -6.31 16.94
C PRO A 571 9.59 -7.48 17.43
N ALA A 572 9.57 -7.79 18.71
CA ALA A 572 10.18 -8.98 19.31
C ALA A 572 9.75 -10.32 18.66
N VAL A 573 8.72 -10.34 17.83
CA VAL A 573 8.23 -11.55 17.14
C VAL A 573 8.40 -11.51 15.63
N GLU A 574 8.84 -10.39 15.05
CA GLU A 574 8.84 -10.17 13.59
C GLU A 574 9.64 -11.25 12.82
N GLY A 575 10.79 -11.67 13.34
CA GLY A 575 11.63 -12.65 12.67
C GLY A 575 10.96 -14.02 12.45
N PHE A 576 9.91 -14.35 13.19
CA PHE A 576 9.18 -15.61 13.04
C PHE A 576 8.17 -15.62 11.89
N VAL A 577 7.84 -14.47 11.29
CA VAL A 577 6.89 -14.43 10.18
C VAL A 577 7.38 -15.24 8.98
N TYR A 578 8.66 -15.25 8.70
CA TYR A 578 9.26 -15.94 7.54
C TYR A 578 9.22 -17.48 7.67
N PRO A 579 9.73 -18.09 8.75
CA PRO A 579 9.57 -19.53 8.94
C PRO A 579 8.09 -19.94 9.09
N LEU A 580 7.25 -19.08 9.62
CA LEU A 580 5.80 -19.32 9.72
C LEU A 580 5.16 -19.36 8.32
N PHE A 581 5.43 -18.37 7.47
CA PHE A 581 4.97 -18.32 6.09
C PHE A 581 5.42 -19.53 5.27
N LEU A 582 6.64 -20.00 5.50
CA LEU A 582 7.22 -21.17 4.83
C LEU A 582 6.79 -22.51 5.44
N GLY A 583 6.03 -22.51 6.54
CA GLY A 583 5.56 -23.73 7.20
C GLY A 583 6.68 -24.53 7.88
N TYR A 584 7.77 -23.89 8.32
CA TYR A 584 8.89 -24.53 9.02
C TYR A 584 8.52 -24.83 10.47
N ARG A 585 7.76 -25.93 10.67
CA ARG A 585 7.19 -26.31 11.97
C ARG A 585 8.23 -26.57 13.06
N ASP A 586 9.42 -27.07 12.73
CA ASP A 586 10.52 -27.27 13.67
C ASP A 586 10.94 -25.97 14.36
N ALA A 587 10.89 -24.84 13.63
CA ALA A 587 11.24 -23.52 14.13
C ALA A 587 10.06 -22.68 14.66
N THR A 588 8.80 -23.12 14.47
CA THR A 588 7.60 -22.35 14.82
C THR A 588 6.66 -23.06 15.80
N ARG A 589 6.91 -24.33 16.16
CA ARG A 589 6.16 -25.01 17.22
C ARG A 589 6.60 -24.53 18.58
N ARG A 590 5.64 -24.25 19.46
CA ARG A 590 5.88 -23.77 20.83
C ARG A 590 6.62 -24.79 21.71
N ASP A 591 6.44 -26.08 21.43
CA ASP A 591 7.13 -27.22 22.06
C ASP A 591 8.30 -27.75 21.21
N GLY A 592 8.71 -26.98 20.18
CA GLY A 592 9.75 -27.35 19.24
C GLY A 592 11.16 -26.91 19.67
N ARG A 593 12.02 -26.73 18.64
CA ARG A 593 13.43 -26.38 18.77
C ARG A 593 13.72 -25.19 19.69
N PHE A 594 12.84 -24.18 19.69
CA PHE A 594 13.00 -22.93 20.44
C PHE A 594 12.00 -22.80 21.60
N ALA A 595 11.56 -23.91 22.19
CA ALA A 595 10.51 -23.95 23.20
C ALA A 595 10.71 -22.98 24.38
N ALA A 596 11.93 -22.90 24.92
CA ALA A 596 12.26 -22.00 26.03
C ALA A 596 12.09 -20.52 25.63
N LEU A 597 12.56 -20.13 24.45
CA LEU A 597 12.41 -18.78 23.92
C LEU A 597 10.92 -18.46 23.68
N PHE A 598 10.15 -19.41 23.09
CA PHE A 598 8.71 -19.21 22.87
C PHE A 598 7.94 -19.02 24.16
N ALA A 599 8.28 -19.74 25.24
CA ALA A 599 7.65 -19.55 26.55
C ALA A 599 7.88 -18.13 27.08
N GLN A 600 9.10 -17.61 26.93
CA GLN A 600 9.45 -16.25 27.37
C GLN A 600 8.84 -15.18 26.47
N LEU A 601 8.86 -15.36 25.13
CA LEU A 601 8.20 -14.46 24.20
C LEU A 601 6.68 -14.41 24.42
N GLY A 602 6.04 -15.54 24.73
CA GLY A 602 4.63 -15.57 25.08
C GLY A 602 4.30 -14.72 26.31
N ARG A 603 5.16 -14.77 27.34
CA ARG A 603 5.04 -13.89 28.51
C ARG A 603 5.27 -12.41 28.13
N HIS A 604 6.31 -12.13 27.36
CA HIS A 604 6.63 -10.78 26.89
C HIS A 604 5.45 -10.16 26.12
N ILE A 605 4.92 -10.87 25.12
CA ILE A 605 3.80 -10.39 24.28
C ILE A 605 2.52 -10.23 25.09
N SER A 606 2.22 -11.17 25.99
CA SER A 606 1.05 -11.05 26.87
C SER A 606 1.15 -9.83 27.80
N GLN A 607 2.35 -9.47 28.23
CA GLN A 607 2.61 -8.24 28.99
C GLN A 607 2.58 -6.98 28.11
N ALA A 608 3.12 -7.06 26.89
CA ALA A 608 3.13 -5.95 25.96
C ALA A 608 1.70 -5.60 25.50
N LEU A 609 0.86 -6.59 25.21
CA LEU A 609 -0.52 -6.37 24.76
C LEU A 609 -1.50 -6.09 25.91
N GLN A 610 -1.07 -5.27 26.87
CA GLN A 610 -1.94 -4.73 27.91
C GLN A 610 -2.28 -3.26 27.64
N PRO A 611 -3.49 -2.80 28.03
CA PRO A 611 -3.85 -1.39 27.95
C PRO A 611 -2.82 -0.49 28.63
N GLY A 612 -2.38 0.55 27.95
CA GLY A 612 -1.34 1.48 28.42
C GLY A 612 0.10 1.03 28.18
N VAL A 613 0.34 -0.20 27.67
CA VAL A 613 1.67 -0.68 27.28
C VAL A 613 1.81 -0.57 25.76
N CYS A 614 1.50 -1.61 25.01
CA CYS A 614 1.45 -1.58 23.54
C CYS A 614 0.00 -1.65 22.98
N LEU A 615 -1.01 -1.57 23.84
CA LEU A 615 -2.35 -1.12 23.48
C LEU A 615 -2.52 0.30 24.03
N ASP A 616 -2.89 1.24 23.15
CA ASP A 616 -3.11 2.61 23.56
C ASP A 616 -4.27 2.71 24.58
N ALA A 617 -4.05 3.43 25.67
CA ALA A 617 -5.03 3.51 26.76
C ALA A 617 -6.33 4.26 26.38
N ARG A 618 -6.27 5.15 25.37
CA ARG A 618 -7.42 5.96 24.92
C ARG A 618 -8.21 5.26 23.83
N THR A 619 -7.49 4.75 22.82
CA THR A 619 -8.10 4.22 21.59
C THR A 619 -8.21 2.69 21.58
N GLY A 620 -7.33 1.98 22.30
CA GLY A 620 -7.17 0.54 22.21
C GLY A 620 -6.37 0.07 20.99
N GLY A 621 -5.90 0.99 20.14
CA GLY A 621 -5.07 0.66 18.97
C GLY A 621 -3.70 0.13 19.39
N TRP A 622 -3.14 -0.74 18.55
CA TRP A 622 -1.81 -1.30 18.77
C TRP A 622 -0.72 -0.27 18.50
N LYS A 623 0.33 -0.31 19.29
CA LYS A 623 1.54 0.46 19.07
C LYS A 623 2.78 -0.42 19.24
N MET A 624 3.84 -0.10 18.54
CA MET A 624 5.02 -0.96 18.47
C MET A 624 5.87 -0.95 19.76
N SER A 625 5.75 0.11 20.56
CA SER A 625 6.55 0.29 21.78
C SER A 625 5.72 0.82 22.94
N SER A 626 6.11 0.49 24.17
CA SER A 626 5.50 1.03 25.40
C SER A 626 5.78 2.52 25.60
N THR A 627 6.79 3.07 24.97
CA THR A 627 7.32 4.43 25.23
C THR A 627 6.97 5.45 24.14
N SER A 628 6.26 5.03 23.08
CA SER A 628 5.84 5.91 21.99
C SER A 628 4.37 5.71 21.63
N THR A 629 3.70 6.80 21.24
CA THR A 629 2.37 6.75 20.61
C THR A 629 2.46 6.70 19.09
N ASN A 630 3.65 6.82 18.50
CA ASN A 630 3.86 6.67 17.07
C ASN A 630 3.87 5.18 16.71
N THR A 631 3.14 4.80 15.68
CA THR A 631 3.00 3.39 15.27
C THR A 631 2.88 3.26 13.76
N TRP A 632 3.08 2.03 13.24
CA TRP A 632 2.94 1.70 11.82
C TRP A 632 1.94 0.59 11.61
N PHE A 633 0.94 0.84 10.76
CA PHE A 633 -0.11 -0.14 10.47
C PHE A 633 0.47 -1.44 9.87
N SER A 634 1.40 -1.35 8.94
CA SER A 634 2.05 -2.53 8.33
C SER A 634 2.69 -3.45 9.36
N LYS A 635 3.37 -2.85 10.34
CA LYS A 635 4.03 -3.60 11.41
C LYS A 635 3.04 -4.11 12.47
N ILE A 636 1.94 -3.40 12.67
CA ILE A 636 0.80 -3.93 13.44
C ILE A 636 0.27 -5.19 12.76
N ALA A 637 -0.01 -5.12 11.46
CA ALA A 637 -0.57 -6.24 10.70
C ALA A 637 0.33 -7.49 10.74
N LEU A 638 1.64 -7.30 10.60
CA LEU A 638 2.63 -8.37 10.73
C LEU A 638 2.64 -8.97 12.13
N ALA A 639 2.72 -8.12 13.17
CA ALA A 639 2.74 -8.56 14.55
C ALA A 639 1.46 -9.31 14.92
N GLN A 640 0.29 -8.84 14.49
CA GLN A 640 -0.98 -9.50 14.69
C GLN A 640 -1.01 -10.89 14.06
N HIS A 641 -0.53 -11.04 12.81
CA HIS A 641 -0.44 -12.35 12.16
C HIS A 641 0.40 -13.33 13.00
N VAL A 642 1.62 -12.92 13.40
CA VAL A 642 2.50 -13.78 14.19
C VAL A 642 1.88 -14.11 15.56
N VAL A 643 1.31 -13.12 16.24
CA VAL A 643 0.72 -13.30 17.58
C VAL A 643 -0.50 -14.22 17.51
N ARG A 644 -1.40 -14.04 16.55
CA ARG A 644 -2.57 -14.93 16.36
C ARG A 644 -2.17 -16.38 16.17
N ARG A 645 -1.08 -16.63 15.44
CA ARG A 645 -0.62 -17.96 15.08
C ARG A 645 0.25 -18.62 16.16
N LEU A 646 1.13 -17.87 16.81
CA LEU A 646 2.13 -18.41 17.73
C LEU A 646 1.83 -18.14 19.22
N PHE A 647 1.08 -17.08 19.52
CA PHE A 647 0.78 -16.64 20.88
C PHE A 647 -0.71 -16.29 21.05
N PRO A 648 -1.64 -17.19 20.66
CA PRO A 648 -3.09 -16.88 20.63
C PRO A 648 -3.65 -16.47 22.01
N GLU A 649 -3.02 -16.88 23.11
CA GLU A 649 -3.38 -16.47 24.48
C GLU A 649 -3.17 -14.98 24.76
N ALA A 650 -2.28 -14.33 24.04
CA ALA A 650 -2.07 -12.89 24.13
C ALA A 650 -3.15 -12.07 23.40
N MET A 651 -3.94 -12.72 22.53
CA MET A 651 -5.07 -12.09 21.82
C MET A 651 -6.29 -11.98 22.74
N THR A 652 -6.19 -11.12 23.75
CA THR A 652 -7.30 -10.77 24.65
C THR A 652 -8.43 -10.07 23.88
N PRO A 653 -9.66 -9.94 24.44
CA PRO A 653 -10.71 -9.14 23.81
C PRO A 653 -10.27 -7.70 23.48
N ALA A 654 -9.47 -7.07 24.34
CA ALA A 654 -8.92 -5.73 24.10
C ALA A 654 -7.95 -5.72 22.90
N ALA A 655 -7.06 -6.71 22.79
CA ALA A 655 -6.14 -6.81 21.66
C ALA A 655 -6.88 -7.06 20.33
N ARG A 656 -7.95 -7.88 20.34
CA ARG A 656 -8.78 -8.15 19.16
C ARG A 656 -9.58 -6.93 18.69
N ALA A 657 -10.06 -6.11 19.62
CA ALA A 657 -10.79 -4.89 19.31
C ALA A 657 -9.92 -3.87 18.53
N GLY A 658 -8.61 -4.03 18.52
CA GLY A 658 -7.68 -3.19 17.77
C GLY A 658 -7.95 -3.19 16.26
N ASP A 659 -8.48 -4.28 15.67
CA ASP A 659 -8.75 -4.33 14.21
C ASP A 659 -9.76 -3.26 13.79
N GLN A 660 -10.85 -3.10 14.54
CA GLN A 660 -11.81 -2.03 14.34
C GLN A 660 -11.14 -0.65 14.49
N VAL A 661 -10.35 -0.45 15.52
CA VAL A 661 -9.66 0.83 15.77
C VAL A 661 -8.75 1.20 14.61
N HIS A 662 -7.97 0.24 14.10
CA HIS A 662 -7.06 0.48 12.97
C HIS A 662 -7.83 0.78 11.66
N ALA A 663 -8.97 0.12 11.44
CA ALA A 663 -9.85 0.42 10.32
C ALA A 663 -10.47 1.82 10.45
N ASP A 664 -10.93 2.19 11.63
CA ASP A 664 -11.50 3.51 11.89
C ASP A 664 -10.47 4.64 11.67
N TRP A 665 -9.20 4.42 12.01
CA TRP A 665 -8.14 5.38 11.68
C TRP A 665 -8.06 5.66 10.16
N GLN A 666 -8.14 4.61 9.34
CA GLN A 666 -8.06 4.74 7.88
C GLN A 666 -9.37 5.25 7.25
N ARG A 667 -10.53 5.05 7.90
CA ARG A 667 -11.85 5.50 7.42
C ARG A 667 -12.16 6.96 7.73
N THR A 668 -11.42 7.58 8.62
CA THR A 668 -11.61 8.99 9.00
C THR A 668 -10.68 9.91 8.24
N PRO A 669 -10.97 11.22 8.12
CA PRO A 669 -10.11 12.18 7.43
C PRO A 669 -8.69 12.29 8.01
N GLY A 670 -8.45 11.86 9.24
CA GLY A 670 -7.13 11.85 9.87
C GLY A 670 -6.07 11.13 9.03
N CYS A 671 -6.36 9.90 8.61
CA CYS A 671 -5.56 9.12 7.67
C CYS A 671 -6.20 9.05 6.28
N GLY A 672 -7.51 8.94 6.20
CA GLY A 672 -8.25 8.67 4.97
C GLY A 672 -8.11 9.72 3.88
N LYS A 673 -7.72 10.96 4.20
CA LYS A 673 -7.44 12.01 3.21
C LYS A 673 -6.25 11.69 2.29
N ASP A 674 -5.33 10.87 2.76
CA ASP A 674 -4.11 10.51 2.07
C ASP A 674 -4.15 9.05 1.56
N ALA A 675 -5.36 8.52 1.29
CA ALA A 675 -5.66 7.14 0.91
C ALA A 675 -5.23 6.14 2.00
N MET A 676 -3.99 5.62 1.98
CA MET A 676 -3.46 4.73 3.00
C MET A 676 -2.30 5.41 3.72
N CYS A 677 -2.41 5.56 5.04
CA CYS A 677 -1.31 6.02 5.88
C CYS A 677 -0.76 4.86 6.69
N ASP A 678 0.57 4.75 6.77
CA ASP A 678 1.23 3.71 7.56
C ASP A 678 1.63 4.23 8.94
N GLN A 679 2.19 5.45 9.00
CA GLN A 679 2.64 6.07 10.24
C GLN A 679 1.53 6.90 10.89
N ILE A 680 1.09 6.46 12.08
CA ILE A 680 -0.11 6.95 12.74
C ILE A 680 0.18 7.19 14.23
N ARG A 681 -0.46 8.18 14.80
CA ARG A 681 -0.50 8.36 16.25
C ARG A 681 -1.57 7.46 16.85
N SER A 682 -1.18 6.51 17.67
CA SER A 682 -2.09 5.54 18.28
C SER A 682 -3.11 6.18 19.23
N ASP A 683 -2.79 7.34 19.81
CA ASP A 683 -3.62 8.07 20.74
C ASP A 683 -4.71 8.94 20.09
N SER A 684 -4.65 9.17 18.77
CA SER A 684 -5.61 10.04 18.06
C SER A 684 -6.09 9.48 16.73
N GLY A 685 -5.37 8.54 16.12
CA GLY A 685 -5.65 8.06 14.76
C GLY A 685 -5.19 9.02 13.66
N GLU A 686 -4.43 10.06 14.01
CA GLU A 686 -3.93 11.04 13.03
C GLU A 686 -2.67 10.55 12.33
N ALA A 687 -2.62 10.73 11.01
CA ALA A 687 -1.42 10.46 10.24
C ALA A 687 -0.29 11.41 10.62
N CYS A 688 0.89 10.87 10.92
CA CYS A 688 2.08 11.66 11.17
C CYS A 688 3.19 11.49 10.12
N GLY A 689 2.96 10.66 9.11
CA GLY A 689 3.84 10.43 7.97
C GLY A 689 3.42 9.22 7.17
N SER A 690 4.24 8.83 6.19
CA SER A 690 4.04 7.61 5.39
C SER A 690 2.65 7.56 4.73
N ARG A 691 2.37 8.57 3.89
CA ARG A 691 1.09 8.74 3.17
C ARG A 691 1.15 8.08 1.81
N TYR A 692 0.00 7.63 1.28
CA TYR A 692 -0.05 6.86 0.03
C TYR A 692 0.92 5.68 0.05
N TYR A 693 0.97 5.00 1.18
CA TYR A 693 2.10 4.15 1.54
C TYR A 693 1.85 2.69 1.19
N PRO A 694 2.76 2.03 0.43
CA PRO A 694 2.54 0.70 -0.10
C PRO A 694 2.65 -0.42 0.94
N ARG A 695 3.39 -0.18 2.04
CA ARG A 695 3.77 -1.19 3.03
C ARG A 695 2.60 -1.87 3.73
N GLY A 696 1.47 -1.17 3.86
CA GLY A 696 0.26 -1.71 4.47
C GLY A 696 -0.23 -3.03 3.84
N VAL A 697 0.18 -3.34 2.61
CA VAL A 697 -0.13 -4.62 1.93
C VAL A 697 0.37 -5.86 2.69
N THR A 698 1.24 -5.70 3.69
CA THR A 698 1.61 -6.74 4.67
C THR A 698 0.39 -7.41 5.30
N ALA A 699 -0.74 -6.71 5.41
CA ALA A 699 -2.01 -7.26 5.91
C ALA A 699 -2.51 -8.45 5.08
N CYS A 700 -2.00 -8.68 3.86
CA CYS A 700 -2.30 -9.88 3.07
C CYS A 700 -1.93 -11.19 3.80
N LEU A 701 -1.04 -11.14 4.79
CA LEU A 701 -0.71 -12.27 5.66
C LEU A 701 -1.93 -12.84 6.37
N TRP A 702 -2.93 -12.01 6.70
CA TRP A 702 -4.16 -12.46 7.35
C TRP A 702 -5.01 -13.40 6.46
N LEU A 703 -4.84 -13.32 5.13
CA LEU A 703 -5.48 -14.26 4.21
C LEU A 703 -4.89 -15.67 4.27
N LEU A 704 -3.79 -15.86 5.01
CA LEU A 704 -3.09 -17.13 5.17
C LEU A 704 -3.39 -17.77 6.56
N GLU A 705 -4.20 -17.12 7.38
CA GLU A 705 -4.62 -17.61 8.70
C GLU A 705 -5.75 -18.66 8.55
#